data_b8c3bdfa15e1f8d7ff3b36cc7ec7a304
#
_entry.id   b8c3bdfa15e1f8d7ff3b36cc7ec7a304
#
_cell.length_a   1.000
_cell.length_b   1.000
_cell.length_c   1.000
_cell.angle_alpha   90.00
_cell.angle_beta   90.00
_cell.angle_gamma   90.00
#
_symmetry.space_group_name_H-M   'P 1'
#
loop_
_entity.id
_entity.type
_entity.pdbx_description
1 polymer ?
#
loop_
_entity_poly.entity_id
_entity_poly.type
_entity_poly.pdbx_seq_one_letter_code
_entity_poly.pdbx_strand_id
1 'polypeptide(L)'
;MGKKSRNERETPVKETFEPLPLESKAPATVVLLLNSPEEDILIKACEAIQTFAEKGDENKVSLLGLGALAPLCQLITHNNKLVRRNAFMALGIMATNGDVRTALKKLDAIPSIIEKLSLEVVHEFATLCLASLSEDFLCKAQIFDNKGLPTLIQLLSSSDPDVKKNSLETISNLVQDYKSRLVVHELGGIPPLLQLLNSEFPVIQHLALKTLQHVTTDRDANKTFRDKQGFEKLMGILNNVNFSDLHAEALHVLANCLSDSESVQLIHKSGGLTKLMEFVLTPSVPEIRSGVIKCITRVAQSSESCKVLHEQDVETVLVELLSLENTGVITSACQAVAALSFHVNSKERFRELGCISVLVQLLSRESLALREAATQALSNLTHNSASNAFEVYEEGGDKLLVQQLYQSCPKIVANSAATLCNMAEHEIIRCSILSHGAIQALLEPLKSTVTQVLVNTAHCLAVLASDEEARAELVRVGGLQLLVDLLRSHSKEVLHSACLAVNVCASDEPTAVEMCKFGALEILQEINQSKTRRNSFSELAVNGLLNSNLSFKYSLTSSLASTDIITGGFYDAGKARPGQRMLTLEELSKQPVNQRRAIIFVNKATVLPEYESNVRVCFDTKPWGGAVEMEKMHEFSWILHLSELKIQLQSNVIPIGFIKKGIYYHRALLFKSLADCIGLSCTLVRGDYNRAWNEVLLFSRNSSNKLHSSQPCRYIVDLMHQPGNLFPVNSPAAVQYQTI
;
A
#
# COMPACT_ATOMS: atom_id res chain seq x y z
N MET A 1 84.68 -10.34 -8.85
CA MET A 1 84.53 -10.53 -10.33
C MET A 1 83.27 -9.80 -10.74
N GLY A 2 83.42 -8.60 -11.27
CA GLY A 2 82.31 -7.75 -11.71
C GLY A 2 81.94 -8.05 -13.17
N LYS A 3 80.67 -7.88 -13.47
CA LYS A 3 80.22 -7.64 -14.85
C LYS A 3 79.33 -6.35 -14.87
N LYS A 4 79.87 -5.38 -15.57
CA LYS A 4 79.22 -4.13 -15.95
C LYS A 4 78.02 -4.41 -16.83
N SER A 5 76.87 -3.90 -16.49
CA SER A 5 75.74 -3.77 -17.40
C SER A 5 75.89 -2.51 -18.24
N ARG A 6 75.78 -2.69 -19.54
CA ARG A 6 75.85 -1.67 -20.59
C ARG A 6 74.47 -0.96 -20.66
N ASN A 7 74.47 0.34 -20.52
CA ASN A 7 73.30 1.19 -20.89
C ASN A 7 73.16 1.16 -22.42
N GLU A 8 72.05 0.59 -22.88
CA GLU A 8 71.61 0.81 -24.25
C GLU A 8 70.72 2.12 -24.24
N ARG A 9 71.24 3.07 -25.00
CA ARG A 9 70.53 4.28 -25.35
C ARG A 9 69.35 3.89 -26.28
N GLU A 10 68.12 4.08 -25.85
CA GLU A 10 66.96 4.02 -26.73
C GLU A 10 67.10 5.13 -27.80
N THR A 11 67.16 4.72 -29.03
CA THR A 11 67.00 5.60 -30.19
C THR A 11 65.50 6.02 -30.27
N PRO A 12 65.20 7.30 -30.56
CA PRO A 12 63.81 7.74 -30.71
C PRO A 12 63.17 6.96 -31.85
N VAL A 13 62.04 6.34 -31.54
CA VAL A 13 61.14 5.71 -32.52
C VAL A 13 60.74 6.80 -33.53
N LYS A 14 61.20 6.65 -34.75
CA LYS A 14 60.64 7.42 -35.86
C LYS A 14 59.19 7.05 -35.99
N GLU A 15 58.26 7.98 -35.67
CA GLU A 15 56.88 7.87 -36.09
C GLU A 15 56.85 7.71 -37.61
N THR A 16 56.65 6.49 -38.04
CA THR A 16 56.36 6.20 -39.45
C THR A 16 54.94 6.69 -39.68
N PHE A 17 54.79 7.83 -40.34
CA PHE A 17 53.55 8.28 -40.91
C PHE A 17 53.09 7.19 -41.88
N GLU A 18 52.13 6.35 -41.49
CA GLU A 18 51.43 5.51 -42.44
C GLU A 18 50.57 6.44 -43.35
N PRO A 19 50.81 6.43 -44.64
CA PRO A 19 50.05 7.26 -45.54
C PRO A 19 48.60 6.80 -45.57
N LEU A 20 47.68 7.69 -45.16
CA LEU A 20 46.23 7.46 -45.25
C LEU A 20 45.87 6.89 -46.64
N PRO A 21 44.94 5.88 -46.71
CA PRO A 21 44.48 5.36 -47.99
C PRO A 21 44.01 6.49 -48.93
N LEU A 22 44.16 6.28 -50.23
CA LEU A 22 43.85 7.33 -51.24
C LEU A 22 42.41 7.88 -51.12
N GLU A 23 41.49 7.03 -50.70
CA GLU A 23 40.07 7.32 -50.43
C GLU A 23 39.84 8.25 -49.23
N SER A 24 40.73 8.30 -48.25
CA SER A 24 40.66 9.17 -47.08
C SER A 24 41.41 10.50 -47.19
N LYS A 25 42.22 10.69 -48.25
CA LYS A 25 42.97 11.93 -48.43
C LYS A 25 42.08 13.13 -48.81
N ALA A 26 41.04 12.93 -49.60
CA ALA A 26 40.14 13.99 -49.98
C ALA A 26 39.31 14.55 -48.78
N PRO A 27 38.68 13.69 -47.92
CA PRO A 27 38.01 14.15 -46.74
C PRO A 27 38.92 14.86 -45.72
N ALA A 28 40.15 14.38 -45.52
CA ALA A 28 41.10 15.01 -44.61
C ALA A 28 41.50 16.43 -45.08
N THR A 29 41.64 16.63 -46.38
CA THR A 29 41.87 17.97 -46.95
C THR A 29 40.68 18.91 -46.76
N VAL A 30 39.45 18.38 -46.95
CA VAL A 30 38.23 19.16 -46.75
C VAL A 30 38.07 19.60 -45.29
N VAL A 31 38.38 18.70 -44.34
CA VAL A 31 38.36 19.03 -42.90
C VAL A 31 39.34 20.17 -42.56
N LEU A 32 40.54 20.18 -43.17
CA LEU A 32 41.51 21.28 -42.99
C LEU A 32 40.96 22.61 -43.55
N LEU A 33 40.23 22.58 -44.64
CA LEU A 33 39.61 23.78 -45.29
C LEU A 33 38.48 24.39 -44.45
N LEU A 34 37.92 23.68 -43.45
CA LEU A 34 36.97 24.26 -42.49
C LEU A 34 37.60 25.35 -41.60
N ASN A 35 38.93 25.54 -41.61
CA ASN A 35 39.64 26.61 -40.92
C ASN A 35 40.11 27.73 -41.88
N SER A 36 39.62 27.74 -43.11
CA SER A 36 39.98 28.80 -44.11
C SER A 36 39.46 30.18 -43.67
N PRO A 37 40.24 31.28 -43.94
CA PRO A 37 39.74 32.63 -43.73
C PRO A 37 38.74 33.06 -44.80
N GLU A 38 38.61 32.36 -45.91
CA GLU A 38 37.74 32.69 -47.04
C GLU A 38 36.38 32.01 -46.93
N GLU A 39 35.29 32.83 -46.93
CA GLU A 39 33.92 32.34 -46.75
C GLU A 39 33.46 31.38 -47.85
N ASP A 40 33.87 31.60 -49.11
CA ASP A 40 33.51 30.75 -50.25
C ASP A 40 34.15 29.34 -50.09
N ILE A 41 35.34 29.27 -49.51
CA ILE A 41 36.02 28.00 -49.22
C ILE A 41 35.30 27.28 -48.10
N LEU A 42 34.87 28.00 -47.04
CA LEU A 42 34.14 27.41 -45.92
C LEU A 42 32.78 26.83 -46.37
N ILE A 43 32.06 27.57 -47.26
CA ILE A 43 30.79 27.10 -47.83
C ILE A 43 30.96 25.77 -48.54
N LYS A 44 31.92 25.72 -49.49
CA LYS A 44 32.23 24.51 -50.28
C LYS A 44 32.77 23.35 -49.42
N ALA A 45 33.55 23.65 -48.40
CA ALA A 45 34.04 22.64 -47.47
C ALA A 45 32.91 21.99 -46.64
N CYS A 46 31.98 22.78 -46.12
CA CYS A 46 30.79 22.27 -45.42
C CYS A 46 29.93 21.40 -46.33
N GLU A 47 29.66 21.84 -47.60
CA GLU A 47 28.90 21.07 -48.60
C GLU A 47 29.57 19.72 -48.90
N ALA A 48 30.90 19.72 -49.06
CA ALA A 48 31.64 18.51 -49.29
C ALA A 48 31.62 17.54 -48.08
N ILE A 49 31.71 18.06 -46.86
CA ILE A 49 31.52 17.27 -45.62
C ILE A 49 30.12 16.62 -45.58
N GLN A 50 29.05 17.41 -45.85
CA GLN A 50 27.72 16.86 -45.93
C GLN A 50 27.60 15.74 -46.96
N THR A 51 27.99 16.00 -48.22
CA THR A 51 27.94 15.03 -49.32
C THR A 51 28.70 13.73 -48.98
N PHE A 52 29.82 13.85 -48.26
CA PHE A 52 30.59 12.68 -47.81
C PHE A 52 29.88 11.95 -46.66
N ALA A 53 29.32 12.65 -45.69
CA ALA A 53 28.60 12.11 -44.57
C ALA A 53 27.29 11.39 -44.99
N GLU A 54 26.56 11.86 -45.99
CA GLU A 54 25.36 11.26 -46.54
C GLU A 54 25.59 9.87 -47.15
N LYS A 55 26.81 9.52 -47.54
CA LYS A 55 27.14 8.22 -48.16
C LYS A 55 27.06 7.05 -47.14
N GLY A 56 27.08 7.30 -45.86
CA GLY A 56 26.90 6.26 -44.84
C GLY A 56 27.60 6.56 -43.51
N ASP A 57 27.30 5.72 -42.53
CA ASP A 57 27.79 5.90 -41.16
C ASP A 57 29.32 5.76 -41.03
N GLU A 58 29.95 4.90 -41.82
CA GLU A 58 31.40 4.75 -41.85
C GLU A 58 32.10 6.09 -42.22
N ASN A 59 31.48 6.83 -43.12
CA ASN A 59 32.01 8.14 -43.53
C ASN A 59 31.84 9.19 -42.42
N LYS A 60 30.73 9.16 -41.67
CA LYS A 60 30.51 10.01 -40.50
C LYS A 60 31.54 9.74 -39.41
N VAL A 61 31.87 8.45 -39.14
CA VAL A 61 32.91 8.06 -38.19
C VAL A 61 34.29 8.47 -38.70
N SER A 62 34.58 8.32 -40.00
CA SER A 62 35.83 8.80 -40.60
C SER A 62 36.01 10.31 -40.43
N LEU A 63 34.99 11.12 -40.72
CA LEU A 63 35.02 12.57 -40.51
C LEU A 63 35.17 12.95 -39.03
N LEU A 64 34.56 12.18 -38.12
CA LEU A 64 34.79 12.32 -36.69
C LEU A 64 36.26 12.09 -36.31
N GLY A 65 36.84 11.00 -36.82
CA GLY A 65 38.27 10.68 -36.60
C GLY A 65 39.22 11.72 -37.16
N LEU A 66 38.84 12.40 -38.26
CA LEU A 66 39.62 13.51 -38.87
C LEU A 66 39.42 14.85 -38.13
N GLY A 67 38.58 14.91 -37.10
CA GLY A 67 38.37 16.09 -36.26
C GLY A 67 37.46 17.15 -36.85
N ALA A 68 36.52 16.79 -37.76
CA ALA A 68 35.62 17.74 -38.45
C ALA A 68 34.63 18.46 -37.48
N LEU A 69 34.29 17.88 -36.33
CA LEU A 69 33.23 18.40 -35.46
C LEU A 69 33.57 19.74 -34.80
N ALA A 70 34.78 19.91 -34.26
CA ALA A 70 35.17 21.12 -33.56
C ALA A 70 35.12 22.37 -34.49
N PRO A 71 35.69 22.33 -35.70
CA PRO A 71 35.52 23.43 -36.67
C PRO A 71 34.04 23.66 -37.05
N LEU A 72 33.26 22.60 -37.30
CA LEU A 72 31.86 22.75 -37.63
C LEU A 72 31.08 23.43 -36.49
N CYS A 73 31.32 23.07 -35.24
CA CYS A 73 30.71 23.71 -34.06
C CYS A 73 31.09 25.21 -33.94
N GLN A 74 32.25 25.62 -34.44
CA GLN A 74 32.63 27.04 -34.52
C GLN A 74 31.89 27.73 -35.67
N LEU A 75 31.75 27.08 -36.85
CA LEU A 75 31.11 27.65 -38.02
C LEU A 75 29.61 27.83 -37.89
N ILE A 76 28.91 27.10 -37.04
CA ILE A 76 27.48 27.36 -36.75
C ILE A 76 27.23 28.74 -36.12
N THR A 77 28.27 29.39 -35.58
CA THR A 77 28.19 30.73 -34.99
C THR A 77 28.74 31.81 -35.95
N HIS A 78 29.20 31.45 -37.14
CA HIS A 78 29.81 32.34 -38.10
C HIS A 78 28.87 33.47 -38.55
N ASN A 79 29.41 34.67 -38.88
CA ASN A 79 28.62 35.84 -39.28
C ASN A 79 27.90 35.67 -40.63
N ASN A 80 28.51 34.96 -41.57
CA ASN A 80 27.91 34.68 -42.89
C ASN A 80 26.78 33.65 -42.78
N LYS A 81 25.60 33.98 -43.35
CA LYS A 81 24.39 33.13 -43.30
C LYS A 81 24.58 31.81 -44.04
N LEU A 82 25.29 31.78 -45.16
CA LEU A 82 25.51 30.58 -45.97
C LEU A 82 26.49 29.64 -45.29
N VAL A 83 27.55 30.18 -44.69
CA VAL A 83 28.50 29.37 -43.87
C VAL A 83 27.75 28.72 -42.74
N ARG A 84 26.94 29.45 -41.97
CA ARG A 84 26.15 28.89 -40.87
C ARG A 84 25.20 27.78 -41.35
N ARG A 85 24.44 28.05 -42.42
CA ARG A 85 23.49 27.06 -42.97
C ARG A 85 24.17 25.78 -43.38
N ASN A 86 25.27 25.86 -44.13
CA ASN A 86 25.99 24.69 -44.60
C ASN A 86 26.73 23.96 -43.46
N ALA A 87 27.21 24.68 -42.45
CA ALA A 87 27.76 24.08 -41.25
C ALA A 87 26.69 23.31 -40.45
N PHE A 88 25.48 23.88 -40.29
CA PHE A 88 24.35 23.14 -39.66
C PHE A 88 23.91 21.93 -40.48
N MET A 89 23.91 22.06 -41.81
CA MET A 89 23.56 20.98 -42.72
C MET A 89 24.54 19.79 -42.57
N ALA A 90 25.84 20.07 -42.59
CA ALA A 90 26.85 19.04 -42.32
C ALA A 90 26.75 18.45 -40.91
N LEU A 91 26.58 19.28 -39.89
CA LEU A 91 26.47 18.88 -38.51
C LEU A 91 25.21 18.06 -38.25
N GLY A 92 24.06 18.45 -38.80
CA GLY A 92 22.78 17.73 -38.67
C GLY A 92 22.86 16.32 -39.24
N ILE A 93 23.41 16.16 -40.43
CA ILE A 93 23.63 14.85 -41.05
C ILE A 93 24.63 13.99 -40.24
N MET A 94 25.72 14.57 -39.77
CA MET A 94 26.68 13.86 -38.95
C MET A 94 26.07 13.40 -37.59
N ALA A 95 25.23 14.24 -36.99
CA ALA A 95 24.60 13.97 -35.69
C ALA A 95 23.66 12.73 -35.69
N THR A 96 23.23 12.23 -36.84
CA THR A 96 22.45 11.00 -36.95
C THR A 96 23.24 9.75 -36.53
N ASN A 97 24.59 9.82 -36.47
CA ASN A 97 25.44 8.74 -36.00
C ASN A 97 25.69 8.83 -34.47
N GLY A 98 25.68 7.69 -33.75
CA GLY A 98 25.81 7.61 -32.28
C GLY A 98 27.16 8.09 -31.73
N ASP A 99 28.26 7.77 -32.43
CA ASP A 99 29.62 8.19 -32.01
C ASP A 99 29.79 9.71 -32.15
N VAL A 100 29.23 10.27 -33.22
CA VAL A 100 29.19 11.72 -33.46
C VAL A 100 28.38 12.41 -32.39
N ARG A 101 27.21 11.89 -31.99
CA ARG A 101 26.41 12.43 -30.88
C ARG A 101 27.19 12.49 -29.59
N THR A 102 27.92 11.40 -29.28
CA THR A 102 28.80 11.32 -28.09
C THR A 102 29.91 12.38 -28.11
N ALA A 103 30.48 12.65 -29.27
CA ALA A 103 31.50 13.67 -29.44
C ALA A 103 30.95 15.09 -29.36
N LEU A 104 29.75 15.37 -29.97
CA LEU A 104 29.06 16.65 -29.87
C LEU A 104 28.68 17.02 -28.44
N LYS A 105 28.28 16.02 -27.65
CA LYS A 105 28.02 16.19 -26.23
C LYS A 105 29.29 16.63 -25.46
N LYS A 106 30.45 16.04 -25.77
CA LYS A 106 31.72 16.44 -25.14
C LYS A 106 32.16 17.86 -25.55
N LEU A 107 31.76 18.32 -26.73
CA LEU A 107 32.04 19.67 -27.25
C LEU A 107 31.06 20.72 -26.75
N ASP A 108 30.07 20.34 -25.93
CA ASP A 108 29.00 21.22 -25.43
C ASP A 108 28.32 22.07 -26.52
N ALA A 109 27.97 21.41 -27.64
CA ALA A 109 27.44 22.11 -28.85
C ALA A 109 25.98 22.57 -28.67
N ILE A 110 25.21 21.97 -27.74
CA ILE A 110 23.76 22.22 -27.59
C ILE A 110 23.42 23.69 -27.33
N PRO A 111 24.08 24.40 -26.38
CA PRO A 111 23.78 25.80 -26.14
C PRO A 111 23.88 26.69 -27.42
N SER A 112 24.95 26.49 -28.21
CA SER A 112 25.16 27.23 -29.45
C SER A 112 24.13 26.88 -30.51
N ILE A 113 23.68 25.62 -30.61
CA ILE A 113 22.63 25.20 -31.53
C ILE A 113 21.31 25.87 -31.14
N ILE A 114 20.95 25.86 -29.85
CA ILE A 114 19.69 26.46 -29.36
C ILE A 114 19.68 27.98 -29.57
N GLU A 115 20.81 28.67 -29.32
CA GLU A 115 20.93 30.11 -29.54
C GLU A 115 20.60 30.48 -30.99
N LYS A 116 21.04 29.69 -31.96
CA LYS A 116 20.86 29.92 -33.38
C LYS A 116 19.53 29.43 -33.93
N LEU A 117 18.73 28.70 -33.19
CA LEU A 117 17.39 28.26 -33.55
C LEU A 117 16.42 29.43 -33.82
N SER A 118 16.71 30.64 -33.41
CA SER A 118 15.92 31.83 -33.72
C SER A 118 16.09 32.32 -35.18
N LEU A 119 17.04 31.75 -35.94
CA LEU A 119 17.37 32.11 -37.27
C LEU A 119 16.72 31.17 -38.30
N GLU A 120 15.75 31.65 -39.08
CA GLU A 120 14.98 30.86 -40.06
C GLU A 120 15.87 30.05 -41.02
N VAL A 121 16.98 30.63 -41.49
CA VAL A 121 17.91 30.01 -42.45
C VAL A 121 18.51 28.67 -41.97
N VAL A 122 18.51 28.40 -40.69
CA VAL A 122 19.12 27.18 -40.10
C VAL A 122 18.10 26.22 -39.48
N HIS A 123 16.81 26.55 -39.48
CA HIS A 123 15.78 25.77 -38.77
C HIS A 123 15.82 24.30 -39.11
N GLU A 124 15.83 23.94 -40.41
CA GLU A 124 15.80 22.54 -40.89
C GLU A 124 16.91 21.68 -40.25
N PHE A 125 18.15 22.11 -40.39
CA PHE A 125 19.31 21.32 -39.96
C PHE A 125 19.63 21.48 -38.48
N ALA A 126 19.34 22.62 -37.88
CA ALA A 126 19.48 22.82 -36.44
C ALA A 126 18.46 21.96 -35.68
N THR A 127 17.20 21.87 -36.16
CA THR A 127 16.19 20.99 -35.59
C THR A 127 16.53 19.52 -35.80
N LEU A 128 17.08 19.12 -36.96
CA LEU A 128 17.57 17.77 -37.22
C LEU A 128 18.68 17.39 -36.22
N CYS A 129 19.62 18.29 -35.97
CA CYS A 129 20.69 18.09 -35.02
C CYS A 129 20.15 17.88 -33.59
N LEU A 130 19.18 18.70 -33.15
CA LEU A 130 18.56 18.56 -31.85
C LEU A 130 17.69 17.28 -31.73
N ALA A 131 16.98 16.89 -32.80
CA ALA A 131 16.22 15.65 -32.83
C ALA A 131 17.14 14.45 -32.57
N SER A 132 18.26 14.39 -33.31
CA SER A 132 19.27 13.35 -33.16
C SER A 132 19.92 13.35 -31.76
N LEU A 133 20.29 14.52 -31.23
CA LEU A 133 20.89 14.65 -29.89
C LEU A 133 19.90 14.31 -28.78
N SER A 134 18.60 14.56 -28.96
CA SER A 134 17.56 14.28 -27.96
C SER A 134 17.28 12.81 -27.70
N GLU A 135 17.92 11.88 -28.42
CA GLU A 135 17.91 10.45 -28.09
C GLU A 135 18.73 10.14 -26.82
N ASP A 136 19.80 10.91 -26.56
CA ASP A 136 20.65 10.74 -25.37
C ASP A 136 20.04 11.42 -24.13
N PHE A 137 20.05 10.72 -23.00
CA PHE A 137 19.46 11.22 -21.75
C PHE A 137 20.06 12.54 -21.25
N LEU A 138 21.41 12.68 -21.31
CA LEU A 138 22.09 13.91 -20.85
C LEU A 138 21.89 15.07 -21.80
N CYS A 139 21.82 14.79 -23.11
CA CYS A 139 21.49 15.81 -24.09
C CYS A 139 20.06 16.34 -23.92
N LYS A 140 19.08 15.48 -23.55
CA LYS A 140 17.73 15.92 -23.19
C LYS A 140 17.75 16.97 -22.07
N ALA A 141 18.51 16.68 -21.00
CA ALA A 141 18.64 17.61 -19.89
C ALA A 141 19.27 18.95 -20.33
N GLN A 142 20.34 18.90 -21.15
CA GLN A 142 20.96 20.13 -21.69
C GLN A 142 20.01 20.94 -22.58
N ILE A 143 19.22 20.28 -23.44
CA ILE A 143 18.22 20.98 -24.28
C ILE A 143 17.16 21.65 -23.41
N PHE A 144 16.71 20.99 -22.35
CA PHE A 144 15.75 21.54 -21.40
C PHE A 144 16.33 22.74 -20.64
N ASP A 145 17.51 22.59 -20.03
CA ASP A 145 18.16 23.59 -19.19
C ASP A 145 18.52 24.87 -19.99
N ASN A 146 18.90 24.70 -21.27
CA ASN A 146 19.19 25.82 -22.18
C ASN A 146 17.92 26.41 -22.81
N LYS A 147 16.72 26.08 -22.29
CA LYS A 147 15.44 26.64 -22.75
C LYS A 147 15.15 26.41 -24.26
N GLY A 148 15.45 25.22 -24.77
CA GLY A 148 15.15 24.84 -26.15
C GLY A 148 13.65 24.72 -26.43
N LEU A 149 12.83 24.35 -25.45
CA LEU A 149 11.39 24.09 -25.59
C LEU A 149 10.59 25.28 -26.15
N PRO A 150 10.75 26.54 -25.70
CA PRO A 150 9.96 27.66 -26.23
C PRO A 150 10.08 27.83 -27.74
N THR A 151 11.29 27.80 -28.26
CA THR A 151 11.55 27.92 -29.70
C THR A 151 11.06 26.70 -30.49
N LEU A 152 11.28 25.48 -29.96
CA LEU A 152 10.80 24.25 -30.59
C LEU A 152 9.27 24.22 -30.70
N ILE A 153 8.54 24.71 -29.70
CA ILE A 153 7.07 24.79 -29.70
C ILE A 153 6.61 25.79 -30.76
N GLN A 154 7.29 26.95 -30.93
CA GLN A 154 6.99 27.90 -31.98
C GLN A 154 7.21 27.28 -33.37
N LEU A 155 8.28 26.50 -33.55
CA LEU A 155 8.61 25.84 -34.81
C LEU A 155 7.62 24.73 -35.21
N LEU A 156 6.76 24.26 -34.32
CA LEU A 156 5.64 23.37 -34.68
C LEU A 156 4.65 24.02 -35.64
N SER A 157 4.64 25.35 -35.74
CA SER A 157 3.82 26.12 -36.68
C SER A 157 4.58 26.54 -37.96
N SER A 158 5.81 26.06 -38.18
CA SER A 158 6.59 26.35 -39.39
C SER A 158 5.84 25.91 -40.65
N SER A 159 6.10 26.57 -41.79
CA SER A 159 5.60 26.12 -43.11
C SER A 159 6.32 24.82 -43.56
N ASP A 160 7.57 24.63 -43.14
CA ASP A 160 8.43 23.54 -43.55
C ASP A 160 8.08 22.25 -42.77
N PRO A 161 7.73 21.14 -43.46
CA PRO A 161 7.38 19.87 -42.77
C PRO A 161 8.55 19.20 -42.06
N ASP A 162 9.81 19.36 -42.54
CA ASP A 162 10.98 18.79 -41.90
C ASP A 162 11.30 19.51 -40.58
N VAL A 163 11.16 20.83 -40.56
CA VAL A 163 11.26 21.61 -39.30
C VAL A 163 10.21 21.20 -38.30
N LYS A 164 8.94 21.02 -38.72
CA LYS A 164 7.86 20.51 -37.85
C LYS A 164 8.19 19.14 -37.30
N LYS A 165 8.58 18.21 -38.18
CA LYS A 165 8.91 16.82 -37.81
C LYS A 165 10.05 16.78 -36.78
N ASN A 166 11.17 17.44 -37.08
CA ASN A 166 12.36 17.42 -36.25
C ASN A 166 12.13 18.10 -34.88
N SER A 167 11.41 19.23 -34.87
CA SER A 167 11.01 19.91 -33.63
C SER A 167 10.10 19.06 -32.79
N LEU A 168 9.11 18.41 -33.41
CA LEU A 168 8.16 17.53 -32.75
C LEU A 168 8.84 16.28 -32.20
N GLU A 169 9.80 15.71 -32.95
CA GLU A 169 10.59 14.57 -32.51
C GLU A 169 11.43 14.91 -31.26
N THR A 170 12.08 16.07 -31.27
CA THR A 170 12.80 16.60 -30.11
C THR A 170 11.87 16.75 -28.90
N ILE A 171 10.72 17.39 -29.06
CA ILE A 171 9.72 17.56 -28.00
C ILE A 171 9.21 16.20 -27.50
N SER A 172 8.90 15.24 -28.40
CA SER A 172 8.46 13.90 -28.09
C SER A 172 9.46 13.14 -27.20
N ASN A 173 10.76 13.33 -27.47
CA ASN A 173 11.82 12.74 -26.67
C ASN A 173 11.96 13.42 -25.31
N LEU A 174 11.79 14.73 -25.21
CA LEU A 174 11.87 15.50 -23.97
C LEU A 174 10.69 15.22 -23.03
N VAL A 175 9.45 15.09 -23.52
CA VAL A 175 8.24 14.85 -22.69
C VAL A 175 8.18 13.48 -22.05
N GLN A 176 9.14 12.60 -22.31
CA GLN A 176 9.34 11.41 -21.52
C GLN A 176 9.65 11.76 -20.05
N ASP A 177 10.30 12.91 -19.81
CA ASP A 177 10.49 13.48 -18.48
C ASP A 177 9.29 14.31 -18.02
N TYR A 178 8.95 14.16 -16.71
CA TYR A 178 7.80 14.85 -16.11
C TYR A 178 7.89 16.39 -16.16
N LYS A 179 9.09 16.94 -15.87
CA LYS A 179 9.29 18.41 -15.88
C LYS A 179 9.05 19.01 -17.28
N SER A 180 9.53 18.31 -18.29
CA SER A 180 9.34 18.73 -19.70
C SER A 180 7.86 18.75 -20.08
N ARG A 181 7.03 17.79 -19.56
CA ARG A 181 5.57 17.79 -19.81
C ARG A 181 4.90 19.03 -19.27
N LEU A 182 5.22 19.41 -18.03
CA LEU A 182 4.67 20.62 -17.39
C LEU A 182 5.03 21.87 -18.20
N VAL A 183 6.30 22.02 -18.56
CA VAL A 183 6.77 23.18 -19.33
C VAL A 183 6.13 23.25 -20.73
N VAL A 184 5.94 22.12 -21.42
CA VAL A 184 5.22 22.09 -22.72
C VAL A 184 3.78 22.57 -22.56
N HIS A 185 3.10 22.18 -21.49
CA HIS A 185 1.75 22.67 -21.18
C HIS A 185 1.75 24.17 -20.87
N GLU A 186 2.63 24.65 -19.97
CA GLU A 186 2.74 26.05 -19.56
C GLU A 186 3.05 26.99 -20.76
N LEU A 187 3.86 26.54 -21.69
CA LEU A 187 4.20 27.26 -22.91
C LEU A 187 3.12 27.18 -23.98
N GLY A 188 1.97 26.60 -23.72
CA GLY A 188 0.87 26.48 -24.65
C GLY A 188 1.14 25.53 -25.83
N GLY A 189 1.87 24.44 -25.60
CA GLY A 189 2.21 23.46 -26.64
C GLY A 189 1.04 22.59 -27.12
N ILE A 190 -0.07 22.49 -26.37
CA ILE A 190 -1.22 21.67 -26.76
C ILE A 190 -1.92 22.11 -28.02
N PRO A 191 -2.28 23.42 -28.24
CA PRO A 191 -2.93 23.84 -29.47
C PRO A 191 -2.13 23.55 -30.75
N PRO A 192 -0.82 23.84 -30.86
CA PRO A 192 -0.05 23.46 -32.06
C PRO A 192 0.03 21.93 -32.23
N LEU A 193 0.16 21.13 -31.16
CA LEU A 193 0.13 19.66 -31.26
C LEU A 193 -1.21 19.18 -31.84
N LEU A 194 -2.34 19.75 -31.40
CA LEU A 194 -3.65 19.44 -31.95
C LEU A 194 -3.81 19.86 -33.43
N GLN A 195 -3.13 20.93 -33.89
CA GLN A 195 -3.13 21.32 -35.31
C GLN A 195 -2.37 20.30 -36.16
N LEU A 196 -1.27 19.77 -35.66
CA LEU A 196 -0.46 18.75 -36.34
C LEU A 196 -1.18 17.42 -36.57
N LEU A 197 -2.27 17.12 -35.84
CA LEU A 197 -3.14 15.97 -36.13
C LEU A 197 -3.84 16.08 -37.52
N ASN A 198 -3.94 17.25 -38.08
CA ASN A 198 -4.49 17.47 -39.42
C ASN A 198 -3.39 17.55 -40.51
N SER A 199 -2.15 17.20 -40.19
CA SER A 199 -1.04 17.22 -41.17
C SER A 199 -1.30 16.23 -42.32
N GLU A 200 -0.85 16.54 -43.50
CA GLU A 200 -0.85 15.60 -44.65
C GLU A 200 0.21 14.49 -44.49
N PHE A 201 1.14 14.65 -43.57
CA PHE A 201 2.24 13.70 -43.31
C PHE A 201 1.90 12.76 -42.15
N PRO A 202 1.72 11.45 -42.37
CA PRO A 202 1.38 10.48 -41.33
C PRO A 202 2.41 10.43 -40.17
N VAL A 203 3.70 10.62 -40.49
CA VAL A 203 4.78 10.64 -39.47
C VAL A 203 4.59 11.78 -38.46
N ILE A 204 4.16 12.97 -38.97
CA ILE A 204 3.88 14.13 -38.07
C ILE A 204 2.66 13.87 -37.21
N GLN A 205 1.59 13.28 -37.77
CA GLN A 205 0.41 12.89 -37.00
C GLN A 205 0.74 11.88 -35.91
N HIS A 206 1.53 10.86 -36.25
CA HIS A 206 1.97 9.82 -35.30
C HIS A 206 2.80 10.43 -34.15
N LEU A 207 3.81 11.26 -34.48
CA LEU A 207 4.63 11.94 -33.48
C LEU A 207 3.80 12.90 -32.60
N ALA A 208 2.81 13.58 -33.16
CA ALA A 208 1.91 14.45 -32.40
C ALA A 208 1.06 13.67 -31.40
N LEU A 209 0.48 12.53 -31.81
CA LEU A 209 -0.25 11.65 -30.91
C LEU A 209 0.66 11.08 -29.81
N LYS A 210 1.85 10.62 -30.16
CA LYS A 210 2.84 10.12 -29.21
C LYS A 210 3.26 11.20 -28.18
N THR A 211 3.43 12.43 -28.62
CA THR A 211 3.72 13.57 -27.73
C THR A 211 2.53 13.88 -26.84
N LEU A 212 1.31 13.93 -27.40
CA LEU A 212 0.07 14.14 -26.64
C LEU A 212 -0.17 13.03 -25.63
N GLN A 213 0.16 11.78 -25.95
CA GLN A 213 0.05 10.66 -25.01
C GLN A 213 0.86 10.92 -23.72
N HIS A 214 2.06 11.48 -23.83
CA HIS A 214 2.86 11.82 -22.65
C HIS A 214 2.33 13.07 -21.94
N VAL A 215 1.99 14.12 -22.67
CA VAL A 215 1.55 15.40 -22.09
C VAL A 215 0.20 15.28 -21.39
N THR A 216 -0.75 14.51 -21.93
CA THR A 216 -2.09 14.31 -21.36
C THR A 216 -2.11 13.42 -20.11
N THR A 217 -0.97 12.91 -19.66
CA THR A 217 -0.87 12.26 -18.34
C THR A 217 -0.97 13.26 -17.19
N ASP A 218 -0.67 14.53 -17.45
CA ASP A 218 -0.87 15.62 -16.50
C ASP A 218 -2.33 16.09 -16.52
N ARG A 219 -2.88 16.40 -15.33
CA ARG A 219 -4.30 16.73 -15.17
C ARG A 219 -4.67 18.06 -15.81
N ASP A 220 -3.83 19.08 -15.67
CA ASP A 220 -4.12 20.41 -16.19
C ASP A 220 -3.93 20.45 -17.71
N ALA A 221 -2.93 19.73 -18.22
CA ALA A 221 -2.75 19.50 -19.64
C ALA A 221 -3.94 18.77 -20.26
N ASN A 222 -4.48 17.76 -19.58
CA ASN A 222 -5.65 17.01 -20.01
C ASN A 222 -6.89 17.91 -20.09
N LYS A 223 -7.10 18.78 -19.09
CA LYS A 223 -8.16 19.78 -19.12
C LYS A 223 -8.01 20.73 -20.31
N THR A 224 -6.80 21.27 -20.55
CA THR A 224 -6.52 22.14 -21.69
C THR A 224 -6.77 21.43 -23.02
N PHE A 225 -6.38 20.16 -23.13
CA PHE A 225 -6.64 19.32 -24.30
C PHE A 225 -8.14 19.21 -24.59
N ARG A 226 -8.97 18.94 -23.60
CA ARG A 226 -10.44 18.90 -23.70
C ARG A 226 -11.00 20.25 -24.12
N ASP A 227 -10.61 21.34 -23.45
CA ASP A 227 -11.12 22.70 -23.70
C ASP A 227 -10.76 23.20 -25.13
N LYS A 228 -9.71 22.64 -25.75
CA LYS A 228 -9.30 22.91 -27.13
C LYS A 228 -9.83 21.93 -28.17
N GLN A 229 -10.94 21.24 -27.84
CA GLN A 229 -11.60 20.29 -28.75
C GLN A 229 -10.71 19.11 -29.16
N GLY A 230 -9.77 18.72 -28.31
CA GLY A 230 -8.89 17.57 -28.56
C GLY A 230 -9.65 16.25 -28.63
N PHE A 231 -10.73 16.15 -27.86
CA PHE A 231 -11.57 14.95 -27.82
C PHE A 231 -12.26 14.70 -29.17
N GLU A 232 -12.85 15.75 -29.79
CA GLU A 232 -13.52 15.68 -31.07
C GLU A 232 -12.55 15.27 -32.18
N LYS A 233 -11.31 15.78 -32.13
CA LYS A 233 -10.25 15.39 -33.06
C LYS A 233 -9.85 13.93 -32.93
N LEU A 234 -9.71 13.41 -31.70
CA LEU A 234 -9.45 11.98 -31.47
C LEU A 234 -10.58 11.10 -32.03
N MET A 235 -11.82 11.47 -31.74
CA MET A 235 -12.97 10.75 -32.28
C MET A 235 -13.02 10.79 -33.81
N GLY A 236 -12.62 11.92 -34.43
CA GLY A 236 -12.48 12.02 -35.86
C GLY A 236 -11.44 11.05 -36.44
N ILE A 237 -10.30 10.88 -35.78
CA ILE A 237 -9.27 9.91 -36.17
C ILE A 237 -9.80 8.48 -36.01
N LEU A 238 -10.42 8.15 -34.85
CA LEU A 238 -10.94 6.81 -34.56
C LEU A 238 -12.10 6.39 -35.46
N ASN A 239 -12.89 7.34 -35.97
CA ASN A 239 -13.98 7.08 -36.89
C ASN A 239 -13.53 6.91 -38.35
N ASN A 240 -12.29 7.26 -38.67
CA ASN A 240 -11.78 7.22 -40.05
C ASN A 240 -10.88 5.99 -40.25
N VAL A 241 -11.32 5.06 -41.07
CA VAL A 241 -10.57 3.82 -41.39
C VAL A 241 -9.23 4.11 -42.07
N ASN A 242 -9.11 5.25 -42.81
CA ASN A 242 -7.84 5.63 -43.43
C ASN A 242 -6.75 6.00 -42.44
N PHE A 243 -7.09 6.21 -41.16
CA PHE A 243 -6.15 6.47 -40.05
C PHE A 243 -5.93 5.27 -39.15
N SER A 244 -6.18 4.06 -39.67
CA SER A 244 -6.03 2.81 -38.89
C SER A 244 -4.67 2.68 -38.20
N ASP A 245 -3.61 3.16 -38.84
CA ASP A 245 -2.23 3.14 -38.30
C ASP A 245 -2.04 4.09 -37.10
N LEU A 246 -2.97 5.01 -36.89
CA LEU A 246 -2.93 6.00 -35.78
C LEU A 246 -3.90 5.62 -34.65
N HIS A 247 -4.74 4.60 -34.85
CA HIS A 247 -5.77 4.25 -33.87
C HIS A 247 -5.17 3.83 -32.52
N ALA A 248 -4.02 3.12 -32.49
CA ALA A 248 -3.39 2.70 -31.24
C ALA A 248 -2.96 3.91 -30.39
N GLU A 249 -2.27 4.88 -30.97
CA GLU A 249 -1.84 6.09 -30.27
C GLU A 249 -3.02 6.96 -29.86
N ALA A 250 -4.02 7.11 -30.74
CA ALA A 250 -5.24 7.87 -30.44
C ALA A 250 -5.99 7.26 -29.23
N LEU A 251 -6.10 5.94 -29.14
CA LEU A 251 -6.69 5.25 -28.00
C LEU A 251 -5.89 5.42 -26.70
N HIS A 252 -4.56 5.48 -26.79
CA HIS A 252 -3.74 5.78 -25.62
C HIS A 252 -3.96 7.20 -25.09
N VAL A 253 -4.04 8.21 -25.99
CA VAL A 253 -4.38 9.59 -25.60
C VAL A 253 -5.79 9.62 -25.00
N LEU A 254 -6.76 8.95 -25.63
CA LEU A 254 -8.12 8.85 -25.13
C LEU A 254 -8.18 8.24 -23.74
N ALA A 255 -7.45 7.15 -23.48
CA ALA A 255 -7.39 6.51 -22.18
C ALA A 255 -6.86 7.44 -21.07
N ASN A 256 -5.90 8.32 -21.39
CA ASN A 256 -5.46 9.35 -20.45
C ASN A 256 -6.56 10.39 -20.18
N CYS A 257 -7.25 10.82 -21.22
CA CYS A 257 -8.34 11.80 -21.11
C CYS A 257 -9.50 11.27 -20.26
N LEU A 258 -9.81 9.99 -20.33
CA LEU A 258 -10.87 9.34 -19.56
C LEU A 258 -10.57 9.19 -18.07
N SER A 259 -9.49 9.78 -17.57
CA SER A 259 -9.19 9.81 -16.13
C SER A 259 -10.03 10.82 -15.34
N ASP A 260 -10.74 11.75 -16.02
CA ASP A 260 -11.64 12.72 -15.38
C ASP A 260 -13.11 12.50 -15.77
N SER A 261 -14.02 12.87 -14.86
CA SER A 261 -15.45 12.66 -15.02
C SER A 261 -16.10 13.43 -16.17
N GLU A 262 -15.58 14.62 -16.51
CA GLU A 262 -16.13 15.43 -17.61
C GLU A 262 -15.81 14.78 -18.97
N SER A 263 -14.61 14.24 -19.13
CA SER A 263 -14.23 13.48 -20.33
C SER A 263 -15.03 12.19 -20.46
N VAL A 264 -15.34 11.50 -19.36
CA VAL A 264 -16.23 10.34 -19.35
C VAL A 264 -17.65 10.71 -19.79
N GLN A 265 -18.16 11.87 -19.39
CA GLN A 265 -19.47 12.35 -19.86
C GLN A 265 -19.44 12.72 -21.35
N LEU A 266 -18.33 13.27 -21.87
CA LEU A 266 -18.18 13.58 -23.29
C LEU A 266 -18.20 12.33 -24.15
N ILE A 267 -17.50 11.27 -23.78
CA ILE A 267 -17.50 10.01 -24.55
C ILE A 267 -18.89 9.38 -24.55
N HIS A 268 -19.63 9.51 -23.46
CA HIS A 268 -21.00 9.02 -23.36
C HIS A 268 -21.94 9.76 -24.32
N LYS A 269 -21.88 11.12 -24.34
CA LYS A 269 -22.70 11.96 -25.20
C LYS A 269 -22.37 11.84 -26.68
N SER A 270 -21.12 11.57 -27.02
CA SER A 270 -20.63 11.44 -28.41
C SER A 270 -20.85 10.07 -29.06
N GLY A 271 -21.46 9.11 -28.34
CA GLY A 271 -21.57 7.73 -28.80
C GLY A 271 -20.22 6.98 -28.85
N GLY A 272 -19.18 7.52 -28.20
CA GLY A 272 -17.85 6.94 -28.20
C GLY A 272 -17.77 5.58 -27.52
N LEU A 273 -18.67 5.27 -26.59
CA LEU A 273 -18.72 3.91 -25.95
C LEU A 273 -19.05 2.85 -26.98
N THR A 274 -20.04 3.08 -27.83
CA THR A 274 -20.39 2.15 -28.92
C THR A 274 -19.22 1.94 -29.86
N LYS A 275 -18.48 3.02 -30.17
CA LYS A 275 -17.26 2.93 -30.99
C LYS A 275 -16.15 2.13 -30.33
N LEU A 276 -15.95 2.27 -29.04
CA LEU A 276 -15.01 1.44 -28.29
C LEU A 276 -15.41 -0.05 -28.36
N MET A 277 -16.68 -0.36 -28.21
CA MET A 277 -17.18 -1.74 -28.33
C MET A 277 -16.97 -2.31 -29.74
N GLU A 278 -17.20 -1.52 -30.81
CA GLU A 278 -16.87 -1.96 -32.17
C GLU A 278 -15.39 -2.36 -32.33
N PHE A 279 -14.47 -1.59 -31.76
CA PHE A 279 -13.03 -1.90 -31.78
C PHE A 279 -12.66 -3.17 -31.03
N VAL A 280 -13.37 -3.48 -29.94
CA VAL A 280 -13.13 -4.71 -29.15
C VAL A 280 -13.62 -5.93 -29.93
N LEU A 281 -14.80 -5.84 -30.53
CA LEU A 281 -15.46 -6.94 -31.27
C LEU A 281 -14.79 -7.21 -32.62
N THR A 282 -14.15 -6.20 -33.23
CA THR A 282 -13.51 -6.36 -34.53
C THR A 282 -12.11 -6.98 -34.36
N PRO A 283 -11.74 -7.98 -35.15
CA PRO A 283 -10.37 -8.50 -35.17
C PRO A 283 -9.37 -7.38 -35.47
N SER A 284 -8.54 -7.05 -34.50
CA SER A 284 -7.57 -5.94 -34.59
C SER A 284 -6.23 -6.36 -33.99
N VAL A 285 -5.20 -5.56 -34.25
CA VAL A 285 -3.87 -5.77 -33.68
C VAL A 285 -3.90 -5.64 -32.14
N PRO A 286 -3.01 -6.37 -31.42
CA PRO A 286 -3.02 -6.41 -29.95
C PRO A 286 -2.93 -5.02 -29.29
N GLU A 287 -2.23 -4.09 -29.91
CA GLU A 287 -2.05 -2.72 -29.43
C GLU A 287 -3.38 -1.95 -29.39
N ILE A 288 -4.18 -2.07 -30.44
CA ILE A 288 -5.52 -1.44 -30.53
C ILE A 288 -6.42 -2.05 -29.45
N ARG A 289 -6.49 -3.40 -29.36
CA ARG A 289 -7.27 -4.08 -28.33
C ARG A 289 -6.89 -3.63 -26.92
N SER A 290 -5.59 -3.60 -26.62
CA SER A 290 -5.10 -3.14 -25.32
C SER A 290 -5.47 -1.68 -25.06
N GLY A 291 -5.38 -0.81 -26.05
CA GLY A 291 -5.77 0.59 -25.95
C GLY A 291 -7.26 0.76 -25.64
N VAL A 292 -8.11 0.04 -26.35
CA VAL A 292 -9.57 0.07 -26.14
C VAL A 292 -9.94 -0.44 -24.76
N ILE A 293 -9.36 -1.58 -24.33
CA ILE A 293 -9.65 -2.15 -23.01
C ILE A 293 -9.22 -1.18 -21.89
N LYS A 294 -8.12 -0.46 -22.07
CA LYS A 294 -7.73 0.61 -21.14
C LYS A 294 -8.76 1.74 -21.09
N CYS A 295 -9.32 2.14 -22.25
CA CYS A 295 -10.42 3.12 -22.26
C CYS A 295 -11.64 2.58 -21.49
N ILE A 296 -12.05 1.35 -21.73
CA ILE A 296 -13.15 0.68 -21.01
C ILE A 296 -12.86 0.69 -19.49
N THR A 297 -11.65 0.31 -19.08
CA THR A 297 -11.22 0.30 -17.68
C THR A 297 -11.38 1.67 -17.01
N ARG A 298 -11.06 2.76 -17.73
CA ARG A 298 -11.22 4.13 -17.24
C ARG A 298 -12.68 4.56 -17.16
N VAL A 299 -13.44 4.25 -18.18
CA VAL A 299 -14.88 4.55 -18.23
C VAL A 299 -15.63 3.77 -17.15
N ALA A 300 -15.24 2.55 -16.83
CA ALA A 300 -15.83 1.70 -15.80
C ALA A 300 -15.63 2.21 -14.35
N GLN A 301 -14.90 3.29 -14.15
CA GLN A 301 -14.86 3.98 -12.85
C GLN A 301 -16.16 4.77 -12.55
N SER A 302 -17.00 5.00 -13.57
CA SER A 302 -18.31 5.63 -13.43
C SER A 302 -19.40 4.57 -13.37
N SER A 303 -20.23 4.60 -12.31
CA SER A 303 -21.36 3.68 -12.15
C SER A 303 -22.38 3.75 -13.29
N GLU A 304 -22.61 4.95 -13.87
CA GLU A 304 -23.49 5.14 -15.02
C GLU A 304 -22.93 4.46 -16.28
N SER A 305 -21.64 4.63 -16.51
CA SER A 305 -20.96 4.01 -17.65
C SER A 305 -20.89 2.48 -17.51
N CYS A 306 -20.72 1.95 -16.29
CA CYS A 306 -20.77 0.51 -16.06
C CYS A 306 -22.10 -0.11 -16.49
N LYS A 307 -23.22 0.58 -16.23
CA LYS A 307 -24.55 0.10 -16.66
C LYS A 307 -24.63 -0.01 -18.19
N VAL A 308 -24.17 1.04 -18.90
CA VAL A 308 -24.20 1.04 -20.37
C VAL A 308 -23.28 -0.03 -20.95
N LEU A 309 -22.11 -0.23 -20.38
CA LEU A 309 -21.20 -1.28 -20.79
C LEU A 309 -21.79 -2.67 -20.55
N HIS A 310 -22.46 -2.87 -19.40
CA HIS A 310 -23.18 -4.09 -19.08
C HIS A 310 -24.33 -4.37 -20.06
N GLU A 311 -25.15 -3.35 -20.38
CA GLU A 311 -26.22 -3.47 -21.37
C GLU A 311 -25.72 -3.88 -22.78
N GLN A 312 -24.44 -3.59 -23.07
CA GLN A 312 -23.77 -3.99 -24.30
C GLN A 312 -23.02 -5.35 -24.18
N ASP A 313 -23.19 -6.07 -23.08
CA ASP A 313 -22.57 -7.38 -22.76
C ASP A 313 -21.03 -7.36 -22.90
N VAL A 314 -20.39 -6.31 -22.38
CA VAL A 314 -18.93 -6.16 -22.40
C VAL A 314 -18.22 -7.32 -21.67
N GLU A 315 -18.89 -7.92 -20.70
CA GLU A 315 -18.38 -9.00 -19.89
C GLU A 315 -18.03 -10.24 -20.74
N THR A 316 -18.90 -10.63 -21.65
CA THR A 316 -18.65 -11.77 -22.57
C THR A 316 -17.38 -11.52 -23.38
N VAL A 317 -17.21 -10.33 -23.93
CA VAL A 317 -16.03 -9.99 -24.72
C VAL A 317 -14.76 -10.00 -23.89
N LEU A 318 -14.82 -9.46 -22.66
CA LEU A 318 -13.66 -9.44 -21.77
C LEU A 318 -13.23 -10.85 -21.37
N VAL A 319 -14.17 -11.76 -21.10
CA VAL A 319 -13.87 -13.15 -20.77
C VAL A 319 -13.24 -13.88 -21.98
N GLU A 320 -13.72 -13.66 -23.19
CA GLU A 320 -13.08 -14.18 -24.39
C GLU A 320 -11.63 -13.70 -24.55
N LEU A 321 -11.37 -12.43 -24.23
CA LEU A 321 -10.03 -11.84 -24.30
C LEU A 321 -9.06 -12.40 -23.25
N LEU A 322 -9.56 -12.91 -22.12
CA LEU A 322 -8.74 -13.61 -21.12
C LEU A 322 -8.17 -14.94 -21.64
N SER A 323 -8.78 -15.52 -22.66
CA SER A 323 -8.38 -16.81 -23.25
C SER A 323 -7.38 -16.67 -24.42
N LEU A 324 -6.96 -15.44 -24.75
CA LEU A 324 -5.99 -15.19 -25.82
C LEU A 324 -4.56 -15.53 -25.37
N GLU A 325 -3.62 -15.58 -26.33
CA GLU A 325 -2.21 -15.86 -26.02
C GLU A 325 -1.42 -14.57 -25.63
N ASN A 326 -1.86 -13.40 -26.07
CA ASN A 326 -1.14 -12.14 -25.84
C ASN A 326 -1.25 -11.66 -24.39
N THR A 327 -0.16 -11.76 -23.66
CA THR A 327 -0.08 -11.37 -22.23
C THR A 327 -0.51 -9.92 -21.96
N GLY A 328 -0.21 -8.99 -22.87
CA GLY A 328 -0.58 -7.58 -22.75
C GLY A 328 -2.09 -7.36 -22.82
N VAL A 329 -2.77 -8.05 -23.76
CA VAL A 329 -4.23 -8.01 -23.91
C VAL A 329 -4.89 -8.63 -22.69
N ILE A 330 -4.44 -9.83 -22.26
CA ILE A 330 -4.98 -10.52 -21.08
C ILE A 330 -4.83 -9.62 -19.83
N THR A 331 -3.66 -9.02 -19.64
CA THR A 331 -3.43 -8.11 -18.50
C THR A 331 -4.41 -6.94 -18.51
N SER A 332 -4.63 -6.31 -19.67
CA SER A 332 -5.61 -5.23 -19.81
C SER A 332 -7.04 -5.71 -19.55
N ALA A 333 -7.41 -6.91 -20.04
CA ALA A 333 -8.71 -7.51 -19.79
C ALA A 333 -8.94 -7.77 -18.28
N CYS A 334 -7.96 -8.34 -17.56
CA CYS A 334 -8.03 -8.48 -16.09
C CYS A 334 -8.27 -7.15 -15.37
N GLN A 335 -7.60 -6.07 -15.82
CA GLN A 335 -7.80 -4.74 -15.27
C GLN A 335 -9.22 -4.20 -15.52
N ALA A 336 -9.79 -4.47 -16.71
CA ALA A 336 -11.16 -4.10 -17.02
C ALA A 336 -12.16 -4.90 -16.18
N VAL A 337 -11.96 -6.22 -16.03
CA VAL A 337 -12.75 -7.08 -15.14
C VAL A 337 -12.70 -6.52 -13.72
N ALA A 338 -11.50 -6.17 -13.20
CA ALA A 338 -11.36 -5.59 -11.88
C ALA A 338 -12.16 -4.28 -11.70
N ALA A 339 -12.17 -3.41 -12.72
CA ALA A 339 -12.90 -2.15 -12.70
C ALA A 339 -14.43 -2.36 -12.73
N LEU A 340 -14.92 -3.25 -13.59
CA LEU A 340 -16.34 -3.55 -13.73
C LEU A 340 -16.90 -4.34 -12.53
N SER A 341 -16.04 -5.05 -11.78
CA SER A 341 -16.45 -5.85 -10.62
C SER A 341 -17.05 -5.03 -9.46
N PHE A 342 -16.99 -3.70 -9.49
CA PHE A 342 -17.73 -2.84 -8.56
C PHE A 342 -19.21 -2.73 -8.90
N HIS A 343 -19.62 -3.04 -10.15
CA HIS A 343 -21.02 -3.13 -10.57
C HIS A 343 -21.57 -4.53 -10.28
N VAL A 344 -22.66 -4.61 -9.50
CA VAL A 344 -23.18 -5.89 -8.99
C VAL A 344 -23.57 -6.84 -10.13
N ASN A 345 -24.31 -6.35 -11.13
CA ASN A 345 -24.77 -7.19 -12.24
C ASN A 345 -23.60 -7.70 -13.10
N SER A 346 -22.57 -6.85 -13.34
CA SER A 346 -21.36 -7.30 -14.04
C SER A 346 -20.59 -8.34 -13.25
N LYS A 347 -20.56 -8.22 -11.91
CA LYS A 347 -19.93 -9.20 -11.02
C LYS A 347 -20.59 -10.58 -11.12
N GLU A 348 -21.92 -10.63 -11.14
CA GLU A 348 -22.68 -11.88 -11.36
C GLU A 348 -22.49 -12.42 -12.77
N ARG A 349 -22.53 -11.55 -13.78
CA ARG A 349 -22.31 -11.94 -15.17
C ARG A 349 -20.94 -12.55 -15.41
N PHE A 350 -19.87 -11.99 -14.83
CA PHE A 350 -18.54 -12.57 -14.90
C PHE A 350 -18.48 -13.98 -14.30
N ARG A 351 -19.20 -14.22 -13.20
CA ARG A 351 -19.30 -15.56 -12.61
C ARG A 351 -19.97 -16.53 -13.56
N GLU A 352 -21.14 -16.17 -14.09
CA GLU A 352 -21.89 -17.01 -15.04
C GLU A 352 -21.07 -17.40 -16.29
N LEU A 353 -20.17 -16.52 -16.72
CA LEU A 353 -19.28 -16.72 -17.85
C LEU A 353 -18.02 -17.54 -17.51
N GLY A 354 -17.86 -18.02 -16.28
CA GLY A 354 -16.68 -18.79 -15.86
C GLY A 354 -15.38 -17.96 -15.76
N CYS A 355 -15.49 -16.64 -15.61
CA CYS A 355 -14.33 -15.73 -15.53
C CYS A 355 -13.40 -16.11 -14.38
N ILE A 356 -13.94 -16.55 -13.25
CA ILE A 356 -13.18 -16.87 -12.03
C ILE A 356 -12.22 -18.03 -12.28
N SER A 357 -12.68 -19.10 -12.93
CA SER A 357 -11.83 -20.25 -13.28
C SER A 357 -10.60 -19.81 -14.10
N VAL A 358 -10.82 -18.97 -15.13
CA VAL A 358 -9.71 -18.44 -15.95
C VAL A 358 -8.76 -17.58 -15.11
N LEU A 359 -9.28 -16.69 -14.27
CA LEU A 359 -8.45 -15.82 -13.42
C LEU A 359 -7.60 -16.62 -12.42
N VAL A 360 -8.14 -17.70 -11.83
CA VAL A 360 -7.40 -18.59 -10.92
C VAL A 360 -6.25 -19.27 -11.67
N GLN A 361 -6.48 -19.75 -12.90
CA GLN A 361 -5.41 -20.34 -13.74
C GLN A 361 -4.30 -19.31 -14.06
N LEU A 362 -4.65 -18.05 -14.25
CA LEU A 362 -3.67 -16.98 -14.53
C LEU A 362 -2.72 -16.70 -13.37
N LEU A 363 -3.07 -17.07 -12.12
CA LEU A 363 -2.18 -16.93 -10.95
C LEU A 363 -0.90 -17.76 -11.08
N SER A 364 -0.90 -18.80 -11.91
CA SER A 364 0.25 -19.69 -12.14
C SER A 364 1.17 -19.22 -13.27
N ARG A 365 0.84 -18.12 -13.96
CA ARG A 365 1.65 -17.59 -15.07
C ARG A 365 2.88 -16.86 -14.55
N GLU A 366 3.96 -16.82 -15.34
CA GLU A 366 5.25 -16.21 -14.96
C GLU A 366 5.17 -14.66 -14.89
N SER A 367 4.36 -14.03 -15.74
CA SER A 367 4.26 -12.56 -15.82
C SER A 367 3.75 -11.93 -14.52
N LEU A 368 4.58 -11.12 -13.87
CA LEU A 368 4.21 -10.37 -12.66
C LEU A 368 3.03 -9.41 -12.91
N ALA A 369 3.05 -8.68 -14.03
CA ALA A 369 1.99 -7.74 -14.37
C ALA A 369 0.63 -8.44 -14.57
N LEU A 370 0.64 -9.66 -15.16
CA LEU A 370 -0.56 -10.46 -15.33
C LEU A 370 -1.09 -10.96 -13.99
N ARG A 371 -0.22 -11.50 -13.13
CA ARG A 371 -0.62 -11.96 -11.79
C ARG A 371 -1.14 -10.82 -10.92
N GLU A 372 -0.53 -9.62 -11.00
CA GLU A 372 -1.03 -8.41 -10.33
C GLU A 372 -2.47 -8.09 -10.78
N ALA A 373 -2.72 -8.07 -12.09
CA ALA A 373 -4.04 -7.77 -12.63
C ALA A 373 -5.08 -8.87 -12.29
N ALA A 374 -4.70 -10.14 -12.36
CA ALA A 374 -5.58 -11.26 -12.01
C ALA A 374 -5.93 -11.28 -10.51
N THR A 375 -4.95 -11.06 -9.61
CA THR A 375 -5.21 -10.96 -8.17
C THR A 375 -6.10 -9.76 -7.83
N GLN A 376 -5.93 -8.62 -8.52
CA GLN A 376 -6.81 -7.47 -8.36
C GLN A 376 -8.25 -7.78 -8.79
N ALA A 377 -8.43 -8.46 -9.91
CA ALA A 377 -9.75 -8.85 -10.40
C ALA A 377 -10.43 -9.80 -9.40
N LEU A 378 -9.73 -10.83 -8.91
CA LEU A 378 -10.26 -11.76 -7.91
C LEU A 378 -10.62 -11.06 -6.60
N SER A 379 -9.79 -10.11 -6.12
CA SER A 379 -10.07 -9.33 -4.92
C SER A 379 -11.38 -8.53 -5.06
N ASN A 380 -11.60 -7.88 -6.21
CA ASN A 380 -12.80 -7.09 -6.44
C ASN A 380 -14.03 -7.97 -6.68
N LEU A 381 -13.88 -9.10 -7.40
CA LEU A 381 -14.97 -10.06 -7.63
C LEU A 381 -15.48 -10.72 -6.35
N THR A 382 -14.58 -11.07 -5.44
CA THR A 382 -14.94 -11.73 -4.17
C THR A 382 -15.45 -10.76 -3.11
N HIS A 383 -15.16 -9.44 -3.25
CA HIS A 383 -15.59 -8.45 -2.28
C HIS A 383 -17.12 -8.40 -2.17
N ASN A 384 -17.68 -8.64 -0.97
CA ASN A 384 -19.11 -8.72 -0.70
C ASN A 384 -19.87 -9.71 -1.63
N SER A 385 -19.25 -10.83 -1.99
CA SER A 385 -19.87 -11.86 -2.83
C SER A 385 -19.48 -13.26 -2.37
N ALA A 386 -20.38 -13.88 -1.61
CA ALA A 386 -20.24 -15.25 -1.15
C ALA A 386 -20.09 -16.24 -2.30
N SER A 387 -20.95 -16.12 -3.33
CA SER A 387 -20.95 -17.03 -4.48
C SER A 387 -19.61 -17.01 -5.21
N ASN A 388 -19.03 -15.84 -5.42
CA ASN A 388 -17.72 -15.73 -6.06
C ASN A 388 -16.58 -16.24 -5.16
N ALA A 389 -16.69 -16.06 -3.83
CA ALA A 389 -15.72 -16.62 -2.89
C ALA A 389 -15.72 -18.17 -2.93
N PHE A 390 -16.90 -18.79 -2.98
CA PHE A 390 -17.04 -20.24 -3.12
C PHE A 390 -16.50 -20.74 -4.45
N GLU A 391 -16.75 -20.05 -5.56
CA GLU A 391 -16.23 -20.45 -6.87
C GLU A 391 -14.69 -20.37 -6.93
N VAL A 392 -14.08 -19.31 -6.34
CA VAL A 392 -12.60 -19.26 -6.22
C VAL A 392 -12.07 -20.46 -5.42
N TYR A 393 -12.78 -20.88 -4.36
CA TYR A 393 -12.43 -22.04 -3.55
C TYR A 393 -12.58 -23.34 -4.33
N GLU A 394 -13.68 -23.54 -5.05
CA GLU A 394 -13.93 -24.74 -5.87
C GLU A 394 -12.88 -24.92 -6.96
N GLU A 395 -12.36 -23.83 -7.52
CA GLU A 395 -11.26 -23.81 -8.49
C GLU A 395 -9.86 -23.96 -7.85
N GLY A 396 -9.76 -24.14 -6.52
CA GLY A 396 -8.49 -24.29 -5.79
C GLY A 396 -7.69 -23.00 -5.69
N GLY A 397 -8.35 -21.86 -5.79
CA GLY A 397 -7.72 -20.54 -5.72
C GLY A 397 -7.17 -20.18 -4.35
N ASP A 398 -7.74 -20.72 -3.26
CA ASP A 398 -7.27 -20.52 -1.89
C ASP A 398 -5.81 -20.93 -1.70
N LYS A 399 -5.42 -22.12 -2.15
CA LYS A 399 -4.05 -22.61 -2.14
C LYS A 399 -3.11 -21.72 -2.96
N LEU A 400 -3.53 -21.34 -4.17
CA LEU A 400 -2.70 -20.48 -5.04
C LEU A 400 -2.52 -19.09 -4.46
N LEU A 401 -3.57 -18.51 -3.86
CA LEU A 401 -3.52 -17.19 -3.22
C LEU A 401 -2.61 -17.19 -1.99
N VAL A 402 -2.61 -18.25 -1.16
CA VAL A 402 -1.65 -18.40 -0.05
C VAL A 402 -0.21 -18.44 -0.60
N GLN A 403 0.04 -19.12 -1.72
CA GLN A 403 1.36 -19.11 -2.36
C GLN A 403 1.78 -17.72 -2.88
N GLN A 404 0.83 -16.90 -3.33
CA GLN A 404 1.13 -15.52 -3.78
C GLN A 404 1.58 -14.60 -2.62
N LEU A 405 1.28 -14.92 -1.35
CA LEU A 405 1.75 -14.13 -0.20
C LEU A 405 3.27 -14.14 -0.04
N TYR A 406 3.97 -15.12 -0.60
CA TYR A 406 5.44 -15.21 -0.59
C TYR A 406 6.12 -14.43 -1.72
N GLN A 407 5.36 -13.74 -2.58
CA GLN A 407 5.93 -12.99 -3.70
C GLN A 407 6.55 -11.67 -3.24
N SER A 408 7.53 -11.19 -4.02
CA SER A 408 8.20 -9.92 -3.76
C SER A 408 7.39 -8.69 -4.22
N CYS A 409 6.35 -8.87 -5.04
CA CYS A 409 5.51 -7.79 -5.54
C CYS A 409 4.45 -7.37 -4.50
N PRO A 410 4.53 -6.17 -3.91
CA PRO A 410 3.61 -5.76 -2.85
C PRO A 410 2.13 -5.76 -3.27
N LYS A 411 1.83 -5.44 -4.53
CA LYS A 411 0.45 -5.41 -5.02
C LYS A 411 -0.17 -6.79 -5.11
N ILE A 412 0.60 -7.80 -5.57
CA ILE A 412 0.15 -9.19 -5.60
C ILE A 412 -0.15 -9.66 -4.17
N VAL A 413 0.74 -9.37 -3.22
CA VAL A 413 0.57 -9.75 -1.81
C VAL A 413 -0.66 -9.08 -1.21
N ALA A 414 -0.83 -7.76 -1.42
CA ALA A 414 -1.98 -7.01 -0.91
C ALA A 414 -3.31 -7.51 -1.48
N ASN A 415 -3.37 -7.77 -2.80
CA ASN A 415 -4.57 -8.27 -3.45
C ASN A 415 -4.91 -9.69 -3.01
N SER A 416 -3.90 -10.56 -2.88
CA SER A 416 -4.09 -11.94 -2.40
C SER A 416 -4.58 -11.97 -0.96
N ALA A 417 -3.99 -11.15 -0.07
CA ALA A 417 -4.46 -11.01 1.30
C ALA A 417 -5.92 -10.50 1.37
N ALA A 418 -6.29 -9.54 0.51
CA ALA A 418 -7.66 -9.04 0.43
C ALA A 418 -8.64 -10.12 -0.09
N THR A 419 -8.26 -10.90 -1.11
CA THR A 419 -9.08 -11.99 -1.62
C THR A 419 -9.26 -13.07 -0.57
N LEU A 420 -8.19 -13.50 0.10
CA LEU A 420 -8.24 -14.48 1.18
C LEU A 420 -9.10 -13.98 2.36
N CYS A 421 -9.03 -12.67 2.67
CA CYS A 421 -9.88 -12.05 3.67
C CYS A 421 -11.37 -12.18 3.32
N ASN A 422 -11.74 -11.82 2.07
CA ASN A 422 -13.12 -11.93 1.59
C ASN A 422 -13.63 -13.38 1.62
N MET A 423 -12.77 -14.34 1.27
CA MET A 423 -13.09 -15.77 1.27
C MET A 423 -13.22 -16.33 2.69
N ALA A 424 -12.37 -15.88 3.62
CA ALA A 424 -12.32 -16.37 5.00
C ALA A 424 -13.54 -15.96 5.85
N GLU A 425 -14.42 -15.09 5.37
CA GLU A 425 -15.72 -14.81 6.00
C GLU A 425 -16.57 -16.09 6.13
N HIS A 426 -16.36 -17.07 5.24
CA HIS A 426 -17.05 -18.34 5.22
C HIS A 426 -16.22 -19.42 5.92
N GLU A 427 -16.80 -20.08 6.93
CA GLU A 427 -16.12 -21.03 7.80
C GLU A 427 -15.44 -22.17 7.02
N ILE A 428 -16.13 -22.81 6.06
CA ILE A 428 -15.58 -23.90 5.26
C ILE A 428 -14.32 -23.46 4.51
N ILE A 429 -14.37 -22.29 3.87
CA ILE A 429 -13.25 -21.75 3.10
C ILE A 429 -12.13 -21.33 4.05
N ARG A 430 -12.48 -20.74 5.21
CA ARG A 430 -11.52 -20.33 6.24
C ARG A 430 -10.71 -21.52 6.76
N CYS A 431 -11.37 -22.65 7.04
CA CYS A 431 -10.68 -23.88 7.45
C CYS A 431 -9.71 -24.37 6.35
N SER A 432 -10.10 -24.30 5.08
CA SER A 432 -9.21 -24.65 3.96
C SER A 432 -8.00 -23.72 3.87
N ILE A 433 -8.21 -22.41 3.94
CA ILE A 433 -7.15 -21.39 3.92
C ILE A 433 -6.15 -21.63 5.07
N LEU A 434 -6.63 -21.94 6.28
CA LEU A 434 -5.79 -22.27 7.43
C LEU A 434 -4.99 -23.55 7.19
N SER A 435 -5.59 -24.60 6.61
CA SER A 435 -4.91 -25.86 6.29
C SER A 435 -3.74 -25.69 5.31
N HIS A 436 -3.77 -24.65 4.46
CA HIS A 436 -2.68 -24.30 3.55
C HIS A 436 -1.59 -23.44 4.19
N GLY A 437 -1.63 -23.19 5.52
CA GLY A 437 -0.59 -22.46 6.24
C GLY A 437 -0.65 -20.95 6.07
N ALA A 438 -1.84 -20.38 5.87
CA ALA A 438 -2.03 -18.95 5.65
C ALA A 438 -1.49 -18.08 6.79
N ILE A 439 -1.60 -18.52 8.06
CA ILE A 439 -1.07 -17.77 9.20
C ILE A 439 0.44 -17.55 9.06
N GLN A 440 1.20 -18.60 8.75
CA GLN A 440 2.65 -18.49 8.54
C GLN A 440 2.98 -17.61 7.32
N ALA A 441 2.21 -17.73 6.24
CA ALA A 441 2.42 -16.95 5.00
C ALA A 441 2.17 -15.44 5.20
N LEU A 442 1.28 -15.05 6.12
CA LEU A 442 0.94 -13.65 6.40
C LEU A 442 1.95 -12.95 7.32
N LEU A 443 2.89 -13.66 7.96
CA LEU A 443 3.85 -13.03 8.90
C LEU A 443 4.84 -12.09 8.20
N GLU A 444 5.38 -12.47 7.06
CA GLU A 444 6.33 -11.62 6.34
C GLU A 444 5.67 -10.35 5.77
N PRO A 445 4.47 -10.42 5.17
CA PRO A 445 3.69 -9.24 4.80
C PRO A 445 3.44 -8.23 5.94
N LEU A 446 3.33 -8.65 7.21
CA LEU A 446 3.20 -7.75 8.37
C LEU A 446 4.43 -6.84 8.60
N LYS A 447 5.58 -7.16 8.01
CA LYS A 447 6.81 -6.37 8.09
C LYS A 447 6.98 -5.40 6.90
N SER A 448 6.02 -5.37 5.99
CA SER A 448 6.07 -4.51 4.81
C SER A 448 6.08 -3.02 5.16
N THR A 449 6.71 -2.21 4.32
CA THR A 449 6.64 -0.75 4.38
C THR A 449 5.47 -0.17 3.60
N VAL A 450 4.76 -1.00 2.84
CA VAL A 450 3.62 -0.60 1.99
C VAL A 450 2.33 -0.66 2.80
N THR A 451 1.68 0.48 2.98
CA THR A 451 0.44 0.62 3.78
C THR A 451 -0.64 -0.38 3.38
N GLN A 452 -0.91 -0.55 2.08
CA GLN A 452 -1.97 -1.44 1.60
C GLN A 452 -1.70 -2.91 1.94
N VAL A 453 -0.44 -3.34 1.91
CA VAL A 453 -0.05 -4.71 2.34
C VAL A 453 -0.36 -4.89 3.82
N LEU A 454 0.06 -3.95 4.66
CA LEU A 454 -0.17 -4.01 6.11
C LEU A 454 -1.67 -4.05 6.45
N VAL A 455 -2.46 -3.18 5.81
CA VAL A 455 -3.91 -3.10 6.03
C VAL A 455 -4.59 -4.41 5.68
N ASN A 456 -4.37 -4.92 4.46
CA ASN A 456 -5.03 -6.13 3.98
C ASN A 456 -4.58 -7.36 4.75
N THR A 457 -3.29 -7.44 5.12
CA THR A 457 -2.73 -8.55 5.90
C THR A 457 -3.30 -8.56 7.32
N ALA A 458 -3.31 -7.41 8.01
CA ALA A 458 -3.86 -7.32 9.36
C ALA A 458 -5.37 -7.61 9.37
N HIS A 459 -6.11 -7.18 8.33
CA HIS A 459 -7.53 -7.47 8.20
C HIS A 459 -7.78 -8.97 7.94
N CYS A 460 -7.00 -9.59 7.03
CA CYS A 460 -7.08 -11.03 6.77
C CYS A 460 -6.81 -11.83 8.05
N LEU A 461 -5.78 -11.48 8.81
CA LEU A 461 -5.50 -12.10 10.09
C LEU A 461 -6.62 -11.91 11.11
N ALA A 462 -7.28 -10.74 11.12
CA ALA A 462 -8.43 -10.51 12.00
C ALA A 462 -9.58 -11.48 11.69
N VAL A 463 -9.87 -11.72 10.42
CA VAL A 463 -10.93 -12.65 10.01
C VAL A 463 -10.54 -14.09 10.32
N LEU A 464 -9.30 -14.49 10.00
CA LEU A 464 -8.79 -15.84 10.29
C LEU A 464 -8.74 -16.11 11.81
N ALA A 465 -8.39 -15.14 12.63
CA ALA A 465 -8.33 -15.23 14.10
C ALA A 465 -9.71 -15.38 14.76
N SER A 466 -10.82 -15.41 14.00
CA SER A 466 -12.10 -15.83 14.52
C SER A 466 -12.06 -17.29 15.00
N ASP A 467 -11.21 -18.13 14.40
CA ASP A 467 -11.00 -19.51 14.82
C ASP A 467 -9.97 -19.61 15.95
N GLU A 468 -10.23 -20.49 16.90
CA GLU A 468 -9.34 -20.73 18.03
C GLU A 468 -7.99 -21.33 17.58
N GLU A 469 -8.01 -22.24 16.62
CA GLU A 469 -6.81 -22.85 16.05
C GLU A 469 -5.89 -21.82 15.38
N ALA A 470 -6.48 -20.84 14.66
CA ALA A 470 -5.74 -19.76 14.05
C ALA A 470 -5.07 -18.85 15.09
N ARG A 471 -5.75 -18.56 16.21
CA ARG A 471 -5.17 -17.80 17.33
C ARG A 471 -4.02 -18.55 17.99
N ALA A 472 -4.21 -19.85 18.25
CA ALA A 472 -3.16 -20.71 18.80
C ALA A 472 -1.92 -20.76 17.88
N GLU A 473 -2.13 -20.86 16.57
CA GLU A 473 -1.06 -20.80 15.58
C GLU A 473 -0.35 -19.43 15.58
N LEU A 474 -1.08 -18.32 15.65
CA LEU A 474 -0.50 -16.97 15.77
C LEU A 474 0.41 -16.83 17.01
N VAL A 475 0.00 -17.39 18.13
CA VAL A 475 0.85 -17.45 19.34
C VAL A 475 2.12 -18.25 19.04
N ARG A 476 1.98 -19.44 18.47
CA ARG A 476 3.07 -20.37 18.21
C ARG A 476 4.14 -19.80 17.27
N VAL A 477 3.71 -19.06 16.24
CA VAL A 477 4.62 -18.48 15.23
C VAL A 477 5.10 -17.06 15.56
N GLY A 478 4.72 -16.50 16.71
CA GLY A 478 5.12 -15.16 17.15
C GLY A 478 4.43 -14.03 16.41
N GLY A 479 3.30 -14.27 15.74
CA GLY A 479 2.56 -13.29 14.95
C GLY A 479 1.92 -12.17 15.79
N LEU A 480 1.60 -12.44 17.05
CA LEU A 480 0.98 -11.45 17.95
C LEU A 480 1.88 -10.25 18.21
N GLN A 481 3.19 -10.44 18.35
CA GLN A 481 4.14 -9.34 18.54
C GLN A 481 4.07 -8.38 17.35
N LEU A 482 4.06 -8.91 16.11
CA LEU A 482 3.98 -8.11 14.89
C LEU A 482 2.67 -7.30 14.81
N LEU A 483 1.54 -7.89 15.22
CA LEU A 483 0.27 -7.16 15.28
C LEU A 483 0.29 -6.04 16.33
N VAL A 484 0.88 -6.28 17.50
CA VAL A 484 1.03 -5.25 18.54
C VAL A 484 1.96 -4.13 18.09
N ASP A 485 3.03 -4.44 17.35
CA ASP A 485 3.93 -3.42 16.80
C ASP A 485 3.23 -2.50 15.79
N LEU A 486 2.26 -3.02 15.02
CA LEU A 486 1.44 -2.20 14.11
C LEU A 486 0.57 -1.16 14.84
N LEU A 487 0.24 -1.35 16.12
CA LEU A 487 -0.46 -0.33 16.92
C LEU A 487 0.36 0.97 17.08
N ARG A 488 1.66 0.94 16.81
CA ARG A 488 2.54 2.12 16.82
C ARG A 488 2.56 2.88 15.49
N SER A 489 1.88 2.37 14.47
CA SER A 489 1.85 2.97 13.12
C SER A 489 1.30 4.40 13.15
N HIS A 490 1.87 5.25 12.29
CA HIS A 490 1.37 6.61 12.03
C HIS A 490 0.22 6.62 11.01
N SER A 491 0.07 5.57 10.18
CA SER A 491 -1.06 5.43 9.26
C SER A 491 -2.32 5.08 10.03
N LYS A 492 -3.38 5.89 9.84
CA LYS A 492 -4.69 5.66 10.47
C LYS A 492 -5.32 4.35 9.99
N GLU A 493 -5.13 4.00 8.74
CA GLU A 493 -5.67 2.78 8.13
C GLU A 493 -5.02 1.54 8.73
N VAL A 494 -3.68 1.52 8.83
CA VAL A 494 -2.94 0.42 9.47
C VAL A 494 -3.33 0.30 10.94
N LEU A 495 -3.40 1.42 11.65
CA LEU A 495 -3.80 1.43 13.06
C LEU A 495 -5.22 0.87 13.25
N HIS A 496 -6.15 1.23 12.38
CA HIS A 496 -7.52 0.72 12.43
C HIS A 496 -7.58 -0.81 12.26
N SER A 497 -6.90 -1.34 11.22
CA SER A 497 -6.83 -2.78 10.96
C SER A 497 -6.09 -3.55 12.07
N ALA A 498 -5.03 -2.97 12.62
CA ALA A 498 -4.31 -3.55 13.76
C ALA A 498 -5.18 -3.61 15.02
N CYS A 499 -5.93 -2.54 15.34
CA CYS A 499 -6.87 -2.53 16.46
C CYS A 499 -7.99 -3.58 16.27
N LEU A 500 -8.50 -3.74 15.05
CA LEU A 500 -9.46 -4.79 14.74
C LEU A 500 -8.88 -6.19 15.00
N ALA A 501 -7.68 -6.46 14.46
CA ALA A 501 -7.02 -7.75 14.65
C ALA A 501 -6.74 -8.06 16.13
N VAL A 502 -6.25 -7.08 16.89
CA VAL A 502 -6.03 -7.21 18.33
C VAL A 502 -7.35 -7.46 19.06
N ASN A 503 -8.44 -6.78 18.69
CA ASN A 503 -9.76 -7.00 19.29
C ASN A 503 -10.26 -8.44 19.08
N VAL A 504 -10.13 -8.97 17.87
CA VAL A 504 -10.54 -10.36 17.58
C VAL A 504 -9.64 -11.36 18.31
N CYS A 505 -8.33 -11.15 18.30
CA CYS A 505 -7.37 -11.99 18.99
C CYS A 505 -7.57 -11.96 20.53
N ALA A 506 -8.11 -10.88 21.09
CA ALA A 506 -8.39 -10.75 22.51
C ALA A 506 -9.62 -11.56 22.99
N SER A 507 -10.26 -12.34 22.12
CA SER A 507 -11.47 -13.10 22.47
C SER A 507 -11.24 -14.28 23.43
N ASP A 508 -10.00 -14.75 23.58
CA ASP A 508 -9.60 -15.79 24.51
C ASP A 508 -8.47 -15.35 25.46
N GLU A 509 -8.43 -15.93 26.64
CA GLU A 509 -7.50 -15.57 27.70
C GLU A 509 -6.02 -15.80 27.32
N PRO A 510 -5.61 -16.95 26.73
CA PRO A 510 -4.20 -17.18 26.38
C PRO A 510 -3.64 -16.12 25.43
N THR A 511 -4.38 -15.79 24.39
CA THR A 511 -3.97 -14.81 23.39
C THR A 511 -3.96 -13.38 23.96
N ALA A 512 -4.96 -13.03 24.78
CA ALA A 512 -5.03 -11.73 25.45
C ALA A 512 -3.87 -11.51 26.42
N VAL A 513 -3.52 -12.55 27.21
CA VAL A 513 -2.38 -12.51 28.15
C VAL A 513 -1.07 -12.32 27.38
N GLU A 514 -0.88 -13.03 26.26
CA GLU A 514 0.33 -12.91 25.47
C GLU A 514 0.47 -11.51 24.83
N MET A 515 -0.61 -10.94 24.29
CA MET A 515 -0.61 -9.57 23.77
C MET A 515 -0.33 -8.52 24.85
N CYS A 516 -0.83 -8.74 26.08
CA CYS A 516 -0.50 -7.86 27.22
C CYS A 516 0.99 -7.90 27.58
N LYS A 517 1.68 -9.05 27.45
CA LYS A 517 3.13 -9.13 27.64
C LYS A 517 3.91 -8.25 26.65
N PHE A 518 3.40 -8.11 25.43
CA PHE A 518 3.97 -7.23 24.39
C PHE A 518 3.58 -5.75 24.54
N GLY A 519 2.80 -5.41 25.59
CA GLY A 519 2.42 -4.03 25.89
C GLY A 519 1.21 -3.52 25.08
N ALA A 520 0.36 -4.41 24.54
CA ALA A 520 -0.80 -4.03 23.76
C ALA A 520 -1.76 -3.14 24.55
N LEU A 521 -1.99 -3.44 25.82
CA LEU A 521 -2.92 -2.70 26.66
C LEU A 521 -2.47 -1.25 26.88
N GLU A 522 -1.19 -1.03 27.19
CA GLU A 522 -0.61 0.28 27.41
C GLU A 522 -0.67 1.13 26.13
N ILE A 523 -0.30 0.56 24.99
CA ILE A 523 -0.35 1.24 23.69
C ILE A 523 -1.77 1.64 23.33
N LEU A 524 -2.75 0.73 23.52
CA LEU A 524 -4.15 1.02 23.22
C LEU A 524 -4.74 2.08 24.16
N GLN A 525 -4.32 2.12 25.44
CA GLN A 525 -4.71 3.19 26.36
C GLN A 525 -4.16 4.55 25.92
N GLU A 526 -2.91 4.63 25.45
CA GLU A 526 -2.35 5.85 24.85
C GLU A 526 -3.13 6.27 23.61
N ILE A 527 -3.47 5.31 22.72
CA ILE A 527 -4.28 5.57 21.52
C ILE A 527 -5.62 6.17 21.91
N ASN A 528 -6.31 5.61 22.92
CA ASN A 528 -7.63 6.07 23.37
C ASN A 528 -7.60 7.44 24.05
N GLN A 529 -6.47 7.87 24.63
CA GLN A 529 -6.26 9.20 25.15
C GLN A 529 -5.98 10.24 24.04
N SER A 530 -5.54 9.81 22.86
CA SER A 530 -5.22 10.68 21.74
C SER A 530 -6.46 11.06 20.94
N LYS A 531 -6.71 12.36 20.75
CA LYS A 531 -7.82 12.87 19.92
C LYS A 531 -7.72 12.49 18.44
N THR A 532 -6.51 12.21 17.94
CA THR A 532 -6.25 11.96 16.51
C THR A 532 -6.12 10.48 16.15
N ARG A 533 -5.78 9.63 17.13
CA ARG A 533 -5.50 8.18 16.93
C ARG A 533 -6.63 7.29 17.43
N ARG A 534 -7.48 7.77 18.34
CA ARG A 534 -8.64 7.03 18.88
C ARG A 534 -9.57 6.59 17.75
N ASN A 535 -10.01 5.33 17.79
CA ASN A 535 -10.97 4.76 16.88
C ASN A 535 -11.86 3.74 17.60
N SER A 536 -12.96 3.31 16.98
CA SER A 536 -13.94 2.39 17.59
C SER A 536 -13.32 1.05 18.00
N PHE A 537 -12.41 0.52 17.19
CA PHE A 537 -11.76 -0.76 17.50
C PHE A 537 -10.71 -0.65 18.59
N SER A 538 -10.09 0.51 18.80
CA SER A 538 -9.14 0.69 19.91
C SER A 538 -9.83 0.61 21.28
N GLU A 539 -11.08 1.08 21.38
CA GLU A 539 -11.88 0.96 22.60
C GLU A 539 -12.35 -0.50 22.82
N LEU A 540 -12.83 -1.14 21.73
CA LEU A 540 -13.23 -2.54 21.79
C LEU A 540 -12.06 -3.46 22.13
N ALA A 541 -10.88 -3.22 21.59
CA ALA A 541 -9.67 -4.00 21.88
C ALA A 541 -9.25 -3.88 23.34
N VAL A 542 -9.28 -2.67 23.93
CA VAL A 542 -9.02 -2.50 25.38
C VAL A 542 -10.02 -3.32 26.19
N ASN A 543 -11.32 -3.22 25.86
CA ASN A 543 -12.37 -3.98 26.57
C ASN A 543 -12.17 -5.48 26.39
N GLY A 544 -11.85 -5.97 25.18
CA GLY A 544 -11.56 -7.36 24.89
C GLY A 544 -10.38 -7.88 25.74
N LEU A 545 -9.25 -7.17 25.73
CA LEU A 545 -8.08 -7.52 26.54
C LEU A 545 -8.39 -7.55 28.04
N LEU A 546 -9.17 -6.59 28.55
CA LEU A 546 -9.54 -6.53 29.95
C LEU A 546 -10.56 -7.62 30.32
N ASN A 547 -11.52 -7.93 29.45
CA ASN A 547 -12.51 -8.98 29.70
C ASN A 547 -11.89 -10.38 29.70
N SER A 548 -10.88 -10.60 28.86
CA SER A 548 -10.13 -11.85 28.81
C SER A 548 -8.97 -11.89 29.83
N ASN A 549 -8.68 -10.79 30.55
CA ASN A 549 -7.70 -10.72 31.62
C ASN A 549 -8.27 -10.01 32.85
N LEU A 550 -9.05 -10.73 33.63
CA LEU A 550 -9.78 -10.18 34.77
C LEU A 550 -8.86 -9.62 35.86
N SER A 551 -7.62 -10.12 36.01
CA SER A 551 -6.62 -9.59 36.95
C SER A 551 -6.22 -8.16 36.57
N PHE A 552 -5.98 -7.88 35.28
CA PHE A 552 -5.69 -6.56 34.78
C PHE A 552 -6.92 -5.65 34.85
N LYS A 553 -8.10 -6.18 34.49
CA LYS A 553 -9.37 -5.46 34.60
C LYS A 553 -9.59 -4.96 36.04
N TYR A 554 -9.48 -5.83 37.02
CA TYR A 554 -9.67 -5.48 38.43
C TYR A 554 -8.64 -4.46 38.94
N SER A 555 -7.41 -4.61 38.53
CA SER A 555 -6.35 -3.66 38.91
C SER A 555 -6.57 -2.25 38.35
N LEU A 556 -7.09 -2.13 37.13
CA LEU A 556 -7.30 -0.85 36.43
C LEU A 556 -8.67 -0.21 36.75
N THR A 557 -9.74 -1.02 36.78
CA THR A 557 -11.12 -0.51 36.96
C THR A 557 -11.57 -0.52 38.42
N SER A 558 -10.85 -1.24 39.31
CA SER A 558 -11.22 -1.49 40.70
C SER A 558 -12.57 -2.23 40.84
N SER A 559 -13.06 -2.87 39.79
CA SER A 559 -14.33 -3.64 39.87
C SER A 559 -14.35 -4.77 38.88
N LEU A 560 -15.07 -5.87 39.24
CA LEU A 560 -15.49 -6.94 38.36
C LEU A 560 -17.02 -7.01 38.39
N ALA A 561 -17.63 -6.98 37.24
CA ALA A 561 -19.08 -7.11 37.07
C ALA A 561 -19.56 -8.55 37.44
N SER A 562 -20.86 -8.72 37.53
CA SER A 562 -21.45 -10.05 37.75
C SER A 562 -21.26 -11.01 36.57
N THR A 563 -20.99 -10.47 35.39
CA THR A 563 -20.68 -11.22 34.17
C THR A 563 -19.21 -11.64 34.09
N ASP A 564 -18.34 -11.03 34.88
CA ASP A 564 -16.92 -11.40 34.98
C ASP A 564 -16.75 -12.60 35.90
N ILE A 565 -16.64 -13.78 35.33
CA ILE A 565 -16.55 -15.03 36.08
C ILE A 565 -15.09 -15.36 36.37
N ILE A 566 -14.69 -15.36 37.63
CA ILE A 566 -13.34 -15.69 38.00
C ILE A 566 -13.09 -17.22 37.78
N THR A 567 -12.21 -17.49 36.80
CA THR A 567 -11.68 -18.83 36.56
C THR A 567 -10.40 -19.07 37.36
N GLY A 568 -9.77 -20.23 37.24
CA GLY A 568 -8.42 -20.43 37.82
C GLY A 568 -7.40 -19.50 37.18
N GLY A 569 -6.45 -19.00 37.99
CA GLY A 569 -5.39 -18.13 37.50
C GLY A 569 -5.55 -16.63 37.81
N PHE A 570 -6.67 -16.20 38.33
CA PHE A 570 -6.88 -14.80 38.76
C PHE A 570 -5.95 -14.41 39.91
N TYR A 571 -5.39 -13.18 39.81
CA TYR A 571 -4.56 -12.62 40.91
C TYR A 571 -4.85 -11.11 41.08
N ASP A 572 -4.77 -10.69 42.35
CA ASP A 572 -4.88 -9.26 42.73
C ASP A 572 -3.51 -8.68 43.05
N ALA A 573 -2.92 -7.93 42.09
CA ALA A 573 -1.66 -7.19 42.27
C ALA A 573 -1.83 -5.79 42.92
N GLY A 574 -3.06 -5.36 43.21
CA GLY A 574 -3.37 -4.05 43.71
C GLY A 574 -3.90 -3.10 42.61
N LYS A 575 -4.13 -1.83 42.99
CA LYS A 575 -4.61 -0.78 42.06
C LYS A 575 -3.47 -0.34 41.14
N ALA A 576 -3.71 -0.33 39.85
CA ALA A 576 -2.79 0.14 38.82
C ALA A 576 -3.26 1.48 38.21
N ARG A 577 -2.32 2.25 37.64
CA ARG A 577 -2.63 3.46 36.89
C ARG A 577 -2.75 3.14 35.39
N PRO A 578 -3.62 3.82 34.64
CA PRO A 578 -3.63 3.70 33.21
C PRO A 578 -2.25 3.99 32.59
N GLY A 579 -1.82 3.17 31.62
CA GLY A 579 -0.48 3.27 31.00
C GLY A 579 0.67 2.66 31.83
N GLN A 580 0.39 2.16 33.03
CA GLN A 580 1.38 1.43 33.84
C GLN A 580 1.51 0.01 33.32
N ARG A 581 2.76 -0.45 33.06
CA ARG A 581 3.01 -1.84 32.69
C ARG A 581 2.53 -2.78 33.77
N MET A 582 1.66 -3.68 33.39
CA MET A 582 1.14 -4.73 34.26
C MET A 582 2.06 -5.95 34.19
N LEU A 583 2.38 -6.50 35.36
CA LEU A 583 3.21 -7.72 35.44
C LEU A 583 2.32 -8.94 35.47
N THR A 584 2.73 -10.00 34.78
CA THR A 584 2.09 -11.30 34.82
C THR A 584 2.31 -12.01 36.19
N LEU A 585 1.49 -12.98 36.49
CA LEU A 585 1.66 -13.77 37.72
C LEU A 585 3.05 -14.44 37.78
N GLU A 586 3.57 -14.89 36.66
CA GLU A 586 4.89 -15.49 36.55
C GLU A 586 6.01 -14.47 36.85
N GLU A 587 5.94 -13.24 36.28
CA GLU A 587 6.90 -12.17 36.57
C GLU A 587 6.83 -11.76 38.05
N LEU A 588 5.62 -11.70 38.61
CA LEU A 588 5.40 -11.37 40.02
C LEU A 588 5.93 -12.47 40.98
N SER A 589 5.80 -13.72 40.60
CA SER A 589 6.30 -14.86 41.39
C SER A 589 7.84 -14.94 41.44
N LYS A 590 8.52 -14.44 40.42
CA LYS A 590 9.99 -14.38 40.34
C LYS A 590 10.57 -13.20 41.13
N GLN A 591 9.75 -12.26 41.61
CA GLN A 591 10.21 -11.14 42.40
C GLN A 591 10.64 -11.57 43.80
N PRO A 592 11.73 -10.99 44.36
CA PRO A 592 12.18 -11.30 45.68
C PRO A 592 11.12 -10.96 46.74
N VAL A 593 11.04 -11.76 47.80
CA VAL A 593 10.16 -11.48 48.94
C VAL A 593 10.52 -10.14 49.56
N ASN A 594 9.55 -9.26 49.65
CA ASN A 594 9.74 -7.92 50.19
C ASN A 594 8.54 -7.48 51.05
N GLN A 595 8.61 -6.27 51.61
CA GLN A 595 7.55 -5.69 52.44
C GLN A 595 6.35 -5.17 51.63
N ARG A 596 6.33 -5.29 50.30
CA ARG A 596 5.21 -4.87 49.48
C ARG A 596 3.95 -5.68 49.79
N ARG A 597 2.80 -5.14 49.41
CA ARG A 597 1.50 -5.79 49.50
C ARG A 597 1.59 -7.21 48.92
N ALA A 598 1.03 -8.18 49.64
CA ALA A 598 0.89 -9.55 49.15
C ALA A 598 -0.02 -9.55 47.89
N ILE A 599 0.34 -10.38 46.95
CA ILE A 599 -0.41 -10.62 45.70
C ILE A 599 -1.31 -11.82 45.98
N ILE A 600 -2.61 -11.61 46.00
CA ILE A 600 -3.55 -12.67 46.31
C ILE A 600 -3.88 -13.45 45.03
N PHE A 601 -3.63 -14.73 45.03
CA PHE A 601 -3.84 -15.64 43.92
C PHE A 601 -5.00 -16.59 44.17
N VAL A 602 -5.96 -16.63 43.22
CA VAL A 602 -7.11 -17.54 43.27
C VAL A 602 -6.82 -18.77 42.43
N ASN A 603 -6.68 -19.93 43.10
CA ASN A 603 -6.55 -21.23 42.44
C ASN A 603 -7.74 -22.13 42.85
N LYS A 604 -8.48 -22.61 41.85
CA LYS A 604 -9.64 -23.53 42.10
C LYS A 604 -9.28 -24.74 42.93
N ALA A 605 -8.10 -25.32 42.71
CA ALA A 605 -7.64 -26.50 43.46
C ALA A 605 -7.42 -26.23 44.96
N THR A 606 -7.13 -24.96 45.34
CA THR A 606 -6.94 -24.57 46.75
C THR A 606 -8.21 -24.06 47.41
N VAL A 607 -9.24 -23.74 46.63
CA VAL A 607 -10.51 -23.14 47.08
C VAL A 607 -11.57 -24.24 47.33
N LEU A 608 -11.50 -25.39 46.65
CA LEU A 608 -12.58 -26.39 46.56
C LEU A 608 -12.22 -27.85 46.87
N PRO A 609 -11.39 -28.24 47.86
CA PRO A 609 -11.24 -29.66 48.16
C PRO A 609 -12.45 -30.31 48.83
N GLU A 610 -13.41 -29.56 49.40
CA GLU A 610 -14.50 -30.12 50.23
C GLU A 610 -15.89 -29.44 50.08
N TYR A 611 -16.09 -28.53 49.11
CA TYR A 611 -17.26 -27.65 49.09
C TYR A 611 -18.11 -27.76 47.81
N GLU A 612 -18.46 -28.95 47.39
CA GLU A 612 -19.47 -29.07 46.32
C GLU A 612 -20.88 -28.81 46.88
N SER A 613 -21.53 -27.78 46.34
CA SER A 613 -22.98 -27.55 46.26
C SER A 613 -23.75 -26.88 47.43
N ASN A 614 -23.18 -26.07 48.31
CA ASN A 614 -23.98 -25.39 49.32
C ASN A 614 -23.76 -23.86 49.42
N VAL A 615 -24.78 -23.05 49.09
CA VAL A 615 -24.77 -21.55 49.18
C VAL A 615 -24.37 -21.06 50.58
N ARG A 616 -24.66 -21.84 51.66
CA ARG A 616 -24.29 -21.51 53.04
C ARG A 616 -22.78 -21.38 53.24
N VAL A 617 -21.99 -22.09 52.47
CA VAL A 617 -20.51 -22.10 52.57
C VAL A 617 -19.90 -20.75 52.16
N CYS A 618 -20.51 -20.03 51.24
CA CYS A 618 -20.04 -18.70 50.86
C CYS A 618 -20.08 -17.69 52.01
N PHE A 619 -20.93 -17.91 52.99
CA PHE A 619 -21.12 -17.03 54.15
C PHE A 619 -20.39 -17.51 55.40
N ASP A 620 -19.80 -18.73 55.40
CA ASP A 620 -19.03 -19.22 56.55
C ASP A 620 -17.62 -18.61 56.56
N THR A 621 -17.44 -17.66 57.46
CA THR A 621 -16.14 -16.96 57.60
C THR A 621 -15.28 -17.55 58.74
N LYS A 622 -15.73 -18.59 59.43
CA LYS A 622 -14.97 -19.25 60.53
C LYS A 622 -13.55 -19.66 60.14
N PRO A 623 -13.34 -20.27 58.93
CA PRO A 623 -11.98 -20.65 58.51
C PRO A 623 -11.06 -19.45 58.29
N TRP A 624 -11.61 -18.23 58.16
CA TRP A 624 -10.94 -16.97 57.83
C TRP A 624 -10.81 -16.01 58.99
N GLY A 625 -10.96 -16.50 60.21
CA GLY A 625 -10.88 -15.72 61.43
C GLY A 625 -12.23 -15.29 62.02
N GLY A 626 -13.34 -15.76 61.44
CA GLY A 626 -14.68 -15.56 61.97
C GLY A 626 -15.19 -14.11 61.84
N ALA A 627 -16.31 -13.78 62.50
CA ALA A 627 -16.80 -12.42 62.67
C ALA A 627 -15.82 -11.59 63.50
N VAL A 628 -15.53 -10.37 63.06
CA VAL A 628 -14.62 -9.45 63.77
C VAL A 628 -15.43 -8.20 64.16
N GLU A 629 -15.51 -7.92 65.48
CA GLU A 629 -16.15 -6.71 65.99
C GLU A 629 -15.40 -5.44 65.44
N MET A 630 -16.13 -4.41 65.08
CA MET A 630 -15.56 -3.22 64.48
C MET A 630 -14.52 -2.56 65.36
N GLU A 631 -14.79 -2.56 66.68
CA GLU A 631 -13.92 -1.97 67.72
C GLU A 631 -12.60 -2.72 67.88
N LYS A 632 -12.60 -4.04 67.57
CA LYS A 632 -11.45 -4.93 67.71
C LYS A 632 -10.68 -5.17 66.39
N MET A 633 -10.98 -4.42 65.35
CA MET A 633 -10.28 -4.53 64.06
C MET A 633 -8.79 -4.28 64.15
N HIS A 634 -8.35 -3.39 65.08
CA HIS A 634 -6.93 -3.12 65.32
C HIS A 634 -6.15 -4.30 65.98
N GLU A 635 -6.83 -5.18 66.65
CA GLU A 635 -6.28 -6.39 67.30
C GLU A 635 -6.15 -7.55 66.27
N PHE A 636 -6.82 -7.46 65.12
CA PHE A 636 -6.86 -8.51 64.12
C PHE A 636 -5.55 -8.57 63.31
N SER A 637 -4.64 -9.44 63.70
CA SER A 637 -3.24 -9.51 63.21
C SER A 637 -3.09 -10.10 61.80
N TRP A 638 -3.84 -9.58 60.85
CA TRP A 638 -3.82 -10.07 59.47
C TRP A 638 -2.50 -9.73 58.72
N ILE A 639 -1.87 -8.59 59.01
CA ILE A 639 -0.60 -8.17 58.37
C ILE A 639 0.53 -9.15 58.77
N LEU A 640 0.60 -9.52 60.05
CA LEU A 640 1.58 -10.48 60.54
C LEU A 640 1.38 -11.83 59.88
N HIS A 641 0.14 -12.31 59.82
CA HIS A 641 -0.22 -13.56 59.15
C HIS A 641 0.21 -13.61 57.68
N LEU A 642 -0.02 -12.55 56.90
CA LEU A 642 0.42 -12.50 55.51
C LEU A 642 1.95 -12.44 55.38
N SER A 643 2.64 -11.75 56.31
CA SER A 643 4.10 -11.71 56.36
C SER A 643 4.70 -13.08 56.63
N GLU A 644 4.13 -13.82 57.56
CA GLU A 644 4.50 -15.22 57.87
C GLU A 644 4.30 -16.14 56.64
N LEU A 645 3.16 -16.01 55.95
CA LEU A 645 2.88 -16.77 54.72
C LEU A 645 3.87 -16.44 53.61
N LYS A 646 4.24 -15.16 53.39
CA LYS A 646 5.25 -14.79 52.40
C LYS A 646 6.61 -15.46 52.69
N ILE A 647 7.02 -15.49 53.95
CA ILE A 647 8.27 -16.12 54.36
C ILE A 647 8.19 -17.63 54.17
N GLN A 648 7.09 -18.26 54.60
CA GLN A 648 6.88 -19.70 54.43
C GLN A 648 6.87 -20.14 52.98
N LEU A 649 6.21 -19.37 52.10
CA LEU A 649 6.08 -19.65 50.68
C LEU A 649 7.28 -19.16 49.86
N GLN A 650 8.20 -18.41 50.45
CA GLN A 650 9.30 -17.74 49.76
C GLN A 650 8.83 -16.95 48.58
N SER A 651 7.63 -16.35 48.64
CA SER A 651 6.98 -15.64 47.55
C SER A 651 6.08 -14.52 48.03
N ASN A 652 5.97 -13.45 47.24
CA ASN A 652 4.96 -12.41 47.48
C ASN A 652 3.55 -12.81 46.99
N VAL A 653 3.44 -13.93 46.23
CA VAL A 653 2.17 -14.45 45.70
C VAL A 653 1.65 -15.47 46.75
N ILE A 654 0.48 -15.18 47.30
CA ILE A 654 -0.16 -16.01 48.31
C ILE A 654 -1.46 -16.58 47.74
N PRO A 655 -1.57 -17.93 47.63
CA PRO A 655 -2.85 -18.58 47.31
C PRO A 655 -3.91 -18.24 48.36
N ILE A 656 -5.09 -17.87 47.93
CA ILE A 656 -6.17 -17.38 48.79
C ILE A 656 -6.57 -18.41 49.86
N GLY A 657 -6.50 -19.70 49.55
CA GLY A 657 -6.82 -20.80 50.49
C GLY A 657 -5.88 -20.90 51.69
N PHE A 658 -4.67 -20.32 51.69
CA PHE A 658 -3.75 -20.30 52.83
C PHE A 658 -4.05 -19.17 53.84
N ILE A 659 -4.90 -18.20 53.46
CA ILE A 659 -5.20 -17.05 54.31
C ILE A 659 -6.22 -17.43 55.38
N LYS A 660 -5.77 -17.56 56.63
CA LYS A 660 -6.63 -17.89 57.79
C LYS A 660 -7.09 -16.64 58.58
N LYS A 661 -6.53 -15.47 58.30
CA LYS A 661 -6.93 -14.20 58.89
C LYS A 661 -7.15 -13.18 57.76
N GLY A 662 -8.33 -13.24 57.10
CA GLY A 662 -8.69 -12.41 55.97
C GLY A 662 -9.49 -11.18 56.38
N ILE A 663 -9.15 -10.00 55.83
CA ILE A 663 -9.95 -8.77 55.98
C ILE A 663 -10.84 -8.55 54.75
N TYR A 664 -11.56 -7.44 54.66
CA TYR A 664 -12.56 -7.09 53.65
C TYR A 664 -12.18 -7.54 52.23
N TYR A 665 -11.02 -7.13 51.74
CA TYR A 665 -10.65 -7.43 50.35
C TYR A 665 -10.32 -8.89 50.08
N HIS A 666 -9.74 -9.62 51.08
CA HIS A 666 -9.49 -11.05 50.95
C HIS A 666 -10.83 -11.82 50.91
N ARG A 667 -11.74 -11.46 51.85
CA ARG A 667 -13.05 -12.11 51.97
C ARG A 667 -13.95 -11.81 50.77
N ALA A 668 -13.93 -10.54 50.28
CA ALA A 668 -14.68 -10.16 49.11
C ALA A 668 -14.21 -10.90 47.85
N LEU A 669 -12.89 -11.08 47.69
CA LEU A 669 -12.34 -11.81 46.56
C LEU A 669 -12.70 -13.31 46.62
N LEU A 670 -12.60 -13.93 47.83
CA LEU A 670 -13.03 -15.30 48.00
C LEU A 670 -14.53 -15.46 47.73
N PHE A 671 -15.35 -14.57 48.29
CA PHE A 671 -16.79 -14.61 48.08
C PHE A 671 -17.16 -14.51 46.60
N LYS A 672 -16.52 -13.59 45.83
CA LYS A 672 -16.70 -13.51 44.39
C LYS A 672 -16.37 -14.84 43.70
N SER A 673 -15.22 -15.43 44.03
CA SER A 673 -14.82 -16.70 43.44
C SER A 673 -15.79 -17.83 43.73
N LEU A 674 -16.28 -17.94 44.98
CA LEU A 674 -17.29 -18.94 45.39
C LEU A 674 -18.66 -18.67 44.75
N ALA A 675 -19.09 -17.41 44.74
CA ALA A 675 -20.34 -16.98 44.10
C ALA A 675 -20.38 -17.35 42.63
N ASP A 676 -19.28 -17.09 41.90
CA ASP A 676 -19.13 -17.47 40.49
C ASP A 676 -19.22 -18.99 40.26
N CYS A 677 -18.63 -19.81 41.17
CA CYS A 677 -18.72 -21.25 41.08
C CYS A 677 -20.14 -21.79 41.23
N ILE A 678 -20.99 -21.15 42.03
CA ILE A 678 -22.39 -21.55 42.26
C ILE A 678 -23.41 -20.83 41.41
N GLY A 679 -22.97 -19.95 40.49
CA GLY A 679 -23.82 -19.16 39.56
C GLY A 679 -24.59 -18.03 40.27
N LEU A 680 -24.12 -17.52 41.42
CA LEU A 680 -24.69 -16.36 42.09
C LEU A 680 -24.21 -15.07 41.43
N SER A 681 -25.14 -14.23 40.94
CA SER A 681 -24.81 -12.91 40.33
C SER A 681 -24.15 -12.00 41.38
N CYS A 682 -22.84 -11.82 41.26
CA CYS A 682 -22.00 -11.11 42.24
C CYS A 682 -21.03 -10.16 41.56
N THR A 683 -21.05 -8.89 41.96
CA THR A 683 -20.06 -7.87 41.56
C THR A 683 -19.02 -7.74 42.67
N LEU A 684 -17.75 -7.62 42.33
CA LEU A 684 -16.66 -7.32 43.27
C LEU A 684 -16.21 -5.87 43.04
N VAL A 685 -16.17 -5.08 44.13
CA VAL A 685 -15.75 -3.67 44.08
C VAL A 685 -14.61 -3.48 45.08
N ARG A 686 -13.56 -2.74 44.63
CA ARG A 686 -12.43 -2.31 45.46
C ARG A 686 -12.66 -0.86 45.92
N GLY A 687 -12.64 -0.64 47.21
CA GLY A 687 -12.60 0.69 47.83
C GLY A 687 -11.18 1.15 48.16
N ASP A 688 -11.07 2.22 48.93
CA ASP A 688 -9.81 2.72 49.48
C ASP A 688 -9.43 1.98 50.81
N TYR A 689 -8.22 2.18 51.30
CA TYR A 689 -7.73 1.68 52.59
C TYR A 689 -7.96 0.17 52.84
N ASN A 690 -7.66 -0.68 51.83
CA ASN A 690 -7.86 -2.14 51.91
C ASN A 690 -9.34 -2.61 52.04
N ARG A 691 -10.29 -1.74 51.65
CA ARG A 691 -11.69 -2.12 51.52
C ARG A 691 -11.96 -2.80 50.20
N ALA A 692 -12.84 -3.75 50.23
CA ALA A 692 -13.54 -4.32 49.07
C ALA A 692 -14.85 -4.94 49.56
N TRP A 693 -15.83 -4.99 48.68
CA TRP A 693 -17.16 -5.55 48.98
C TRP A 693 -17.73 -6.26 47.77
N ASN A 694 -18.77 -7.02 48.02
CA ASN A 694 -19.53 -7.70 46.99
C ASN A 694 -20.95 -7.17 46.96
N GLU A 695 -21.43 -6.93 45.73
CA GLU A 695 -22.83 -6.58 45.50
C GLU A 695 -23.52 -7.77 44.83
N VAL A 696 -24.67 -8.19 45.40
CA VAL A 696 -25.48 -9.32 44.93
C VAL A 696 -26.85 -8.81 44.49
N LEU A 697 -27.40 -9.41 43.44
CA LEU A 697 -28.76 -9.12 42.93
C LEU A 697 -29.71 -10.17 43.52
N LEU A 698 -30.70 -9.70 44.29
CA LEU A 698 -31.70 -10.57 44.87
C LEU A 698 -33.12 -10.07 44.49
N PHE A 699 -33.99 -11.03 44.21
CA PHE A 699 -35.41 -10.74 43.97
C PHE A 699 -36.12 -10.67 45.30
N SER A 700 -36.81 -9.52 45.60
CA SER A 700 -37.63 -9.39 46.79
C SER A 700 -38.88 -10.28 46.64
N ARG A 701 -39.04 -11.31 47.49
CA ARG A 701 -40.29 -12.02 47.63
C ARG A 701 -41.23 -11.16 48.47
N ASN A 702 -42.01 -10.29 47.88
CA ASN A 702 -43.16 -9.68 48.58
C ASN A 702 -44.24 -10.73 48.71
N SER A 703 -44.47 -11.17 49.97
CA SER A 703 -45.59 -11.98 50.39
C SER A 703 -46.89 -11.19 50.36
N SER A 704 -47.47 -11.03 49.18
CA SER A 704 -48.89 -10.78 48.98
C SER A 704 -49.25 -10.76 47.50
N ASN A 705 -50.24 -11.57 47.14
CA ASN A 705 -50.81 -11.79 45.84
C ASN A 705 -51.01 -10.51 44.99
N LYS A 706 -50.12 -10.24 44.08
CA LYS A 706 -50.36 -9.52 42.81
C LYS A 706 -49.17 -9.74 41.86
N LEU A 707 -49.48 -10.17 40.64
CA LEU A 707 -48.54 -10.27 39.52
C LEU A 707 -48.02 -8.87 39.15
N HIS A 708 -46.96 -8.40 39.82
CA HIS A 708 -46.13 -7.30 39.34
C HIS A 708 -44.68 -7.75 39.37
N SER A 709 -43.98 -7.61 38.28
CA SER A 709 -42.55 -7.93 38.11
C SER A 709 -41.74 -7.31 39.26
N SER A 710 -41.23 -8.13 40.18
CA SER A 710 -40.31 -7.66 41.23
C SER A 710 -39.00 -7.26 40.54
N GLN A 711 -38.65 -5.99 40.58
CA GLN A 711 -37.34 -5.55 40.14
C GLN A 711 -36.26 -6.11 41.08
N PRO A 712 -35.13 -6.61 40.52
CA PRO A 712 -34.03 -7.08 41.34
C PRO A 712 -33.41 -5.91 42.12
N CYS A 713 -33.22 -6.06 43.42
CA CYS A 713 -32.55 -5.11 44.29
C CYS A 713 -31.11 -5.50 44.52
N ARG A 714 -30.19 -4.51 44.56
CA ARG A 714 -28.76 -4.73 44.87
C ARG A 714 -28.55 -4.61 46.40
N TYR A 715 -27.79 -5.58 46.92
CA TYR A 715 -27.40 -5.64 48.32
C TYR A 715 -25.87 -5.80 48.46
N ILE A 716 -25.26 -5.14 49.45
CA ILE A 716 -23.88 -5.38 49.87
C ILE A 716 -23.91 -6.51 50.92
N VAL A 717 -23.03 -7.46 50.76
CA VAL A 717 -22.90 -8.60 51.70
C VAL A 717 -21.87 -8.25 52.76
N ASP A 718 -22.28 -8.30 54.05
CA ASP A 718 -21.32 -8.22 55.13
C ASP A 718 -20.58 -9.58 55.28
N LEU A 719 -19.28 -9.55 55.07
CA LEU A 719 -18.39 -10.69 55.20
C LEU A 719 -17.45 -10.56 56.41
N MET A 720 -17.56 -9.44 57.17
CA MET A 720 -16.57 -9.10 58.18
C MET A 720 -17.15 -9.04 59.59
N HIS A 721 -18.20 -8.27 59.81
CA HIS A 721 -18.76 -8.00 61.15
C HIS A 721 -19.91 -8.93 61.51
N GLN A 722 -20.89 -9.04 60.63
CA GLN A 722 -22.03 -9.96 60.74
C GLN A 722 -22.16 -10.77 59.42
N PRO A 723 -21.31 -11.80 59.23
CA PRO A 723 -21.24 -12.52 57.98
C PRO A 723 -22.61 -13.04 57.50
N GLY A 724 -22.94 -12.70 56.26
CA GLY A 724 -24.23 -13.06 55.67
C GLY A 724 -25.31 -11.99 55.79
N ASN A 725 -25.10 -10.91 56.55
CA ASN A 725 -26.04 -9.80 56.60
C ASN A 725 -26.04 -9.01 55.25
N LEU A 726 -27.20 -8.53 54.86
CA LEU A 726 -27.40 -7.87 53.57
C LEU A 726 -27.82 -6.39 53.76
N PHE A 727 -27.02 -5.46 53.25
CA PHE A 727 -27.30 -4.04 53.28
C PHE A 727 -27.77 -3.58 51.91
N PRO A 728 -28.96 -2.94 51.78
CA PRO A 728 -29.31 -2.24 50.52
C PRO A 728 -28.22 -1.25 50.13
N VAL A 729 -27.77 -1.25 48.88
CA VAL A 729 -26.58 -0.48 48.40
C VAL A 729 -26.59 0.99 48.83
N ASN A 730 -27.76 1.63 48.92
CA ASN A 730 -27.87 3.06 49.26
C ASN A 730 -28.21 3.26 50.78
N SER A 731 -28.11 2.24 51.62
CA SER A 731 -28.40 2.39 53.04
C SER A 731 -27.23 2.99 53.82
N PRO A 732 -27.45 3.67 54.95
CA PRO A 732 -26.37 4.17 55.82
C PRO A 732 -25.39 3.06 56.26
N ALA A 733 -25.89 1.84 56.54
CA ALA A 733 -25.10 0.71 56.91
C ALA A 733 -24.16 0.25 55.76
N ALA A 734 -24.65 0.30 54.51
CA ALA A 734 -23.84 0.03 53.32
C ALA A 734 -22.74 1.05 53.17
N VAL A 735 -23.01 2.34 53.31
CA VAL A 735 -22.03 3.43 53.23
C VAL A 735 -20.97 3.24 54.35
N GLN A 736 -21.39 2.95 55.55
CA GLN A 736 -20.45 2.65 56.67
C GLN A 736 -19.55 1.45 56.36
N TYR A 737 -20.08 0.37 55.82
CA TYR A 737 -19.28 -0.81 55.41
C TYR A 737 -18.24 -0.50 54.33
N GLN A 738 -18.54 0.43 53.41
CA GLN A 738 -17.68 0.81 52.31
C GLN A 738 -16.58 1.80 52.73
N THR A 739 -16.83 2.68 53.67
CA THR A 739 -15.99 3.86 53.94
C THR A 739 -15.16 3.82 55.21
N ILE A 740 -15.53 3.05 56.22
CA ILE A 740 -14.85 3.06 57.54
C ILE A 740 -13.88 1.89 57.69
#